data_74bd784620e8cb8e5e8c5168635346aa
#
_entry.id   74bd784620e8cb8e5e8c5168635346aa
#
_cell.length_a   1.000
_cell.length_b   1.000
_cell.length_c   1.000
_cell.angle_alpha   90.00
_cell.angle_beta   90.00
_cell.angle_gamma   90.00
#
_symmetry.space_group_name_H-M   'P 1'
#
loop_
_entity.id
_entity.type
_entity.pdbx_description
1 polymer ?
#
loop_
_entity_poly.entity_id
_entity_poly.type
_entity_poly.pdbx_seq_one_letter_code
_entity_poly.pdbx_strand_id
1 'polypeptide(L)'
;MTIHFHIEYGTMFGEQLVLNIQEDDEEKLKLPMATLNGKEWSVDWCVKQPAKAYTYYYSVERDGVVVKTEWLLVKHRLELTALKANNLTQYDHWKVIPEDAYLYSSAFTDCINHQAPEEMKEQNDAKTVRLVVRAPQLRDGDRLGVVGADNLLGAWNAKKMLKMTQHSYNEWVAELDAAHLQTRHMEFKFVAYNEKKDSLIWETSMNRTIDLPEMKAGDAITYELDQAFFALYNRKLAGTQVPVFSLRSEKSAGVGDFGDLKTMIDLVASTGQKVLQLLPINDTTITHTWTDSYPYSCISVFAIHPMYADLNALPALKDKKACEKAEKTRQELNALHQIDYEKVNDFKQDYLQQIFAQEGKEMMSGADFKAFFQETQQWLVPYAQYSYLRDKNGTADFSQWPDHNVWDEAERKDLTNPETEAYQNVEFFYFVQFILNRQMQEAHEHAKAKGVILKGDIPIGVHRHSCDVWMEPKYFNMNGQAGAPPDDFSVNGQNWGFPTYNWDEMLKDGCLWWTRRFQNMSKFFDAYRIDHVLGFFRIWEIPVNCVHGLLGQFAPALAMTRGEIQSYGLNFQEDRFTRPFITDWVLDRMFHERAAEVKEKYLDRLDEERYQMKPEVDTQRKVEALFQDVTDEKEIWLRDGLYALISDVLFVRDRKDPELFHPRISAQLDFIYESLYDNDKAAFNRLYNDYFYRRNNQFWYGEAMKKLPKLVQATRMLVCAEDLGMVPDCVPWVMDELKILSLELQSMPKDPTVKFGHLSRNPYRSVCTITSHDMPTLRMWWDENISRTQEYYNTMLYREGPAPHPLPGWLARDIIARHLASPSMLCILSVQDWLAIDEKLRLPDAEAERINIPANPKHYWRYRMHLSLEELAANKEFMANITELVAQGGRN
;
A
#
# COMPACT_ATOMS: atom_id res chain seq x y z
N MET A 1 28.71 11.60 -31.61
CA MET A 1 29.31 11.49 -30.27
C MET A 1 29.46 10.02 -29.90
N THR A 2 30.62 9.66 -29.40
CA THR A 2 30.86 8.32 -28.85
C THR A 2 30.86 8.39 -27.34
N ILE A 3 30.17 7.45 -26.69
CA ILE A 3 30.08 7.35 -25.23
C ILE A 3 30.75 6.04 -24.84
N HIS A 4 31.74 6.12 -23.96
CA HIS A 4 32.47 4.99 -23.40
C HIS A 4 32.01 4.76 -21.98
N PHE A 5 31.25 3.67 -21.72
CA PHE A 5 30.80 3.31 -20.40
C PHE A 5 31.79 2.39 -19.71
N HIS A 6 32.09 2.67 -18.45
CA HIS A 6 32.89 1.86 -17.56
C HIS A 6 32.21 1.68 -16.22
N ILE A 7 32.18 0.44 -15.74
CA ILE A 7 31.66 0.11 -14.41
C ILE A 7 32.49 -1.02 -13.80
N GLU A 8 32.76 -0.91 -12.51
CA GLU A 8 33.35 -1.98 -11.71
C GLU A 8 32.24 -2.77 -11.01
N TYR A 9 32.08 -4.04 -11.39
CA TYR A 9 31.10 -4.94 -10.79
C TYR A 9 31.52 -6.41 -10.93
N GLY A 10 31.65 -7.12 -9.80
CA GLY A 10 32.01 -8.53 -9.81
C GLY A 10 30.86 -9.44 -10.22
N THR A 11 31.06 -10.22 -11.28
CA THR A 11 30.11 -11.23 -11.75
C THR A 11 30.66 -12.64 -11.55
N MET A 12 29.78 -13.64 -11.60
CA MET A 12 30.15 -15.05 -11.61
C MET A 12 30.41 -15.53 -13.04
N PHE A 13 31.13 -16.63 -13.17
CA PHE A 13 31.34 -17.27 -14.48
C PHE A 13 30.00 -17.61 -15.14
N GLY A 14 29.86 -17.28 -16.43
CA GLY A 14 28.62 -17.45 -17.17
C GLY A 14 27.61 -16.28 -17.05
N GLU A 15 27.95 -15.26 -16.29
CA GLU A 15 27.14 -14.03 -16.20
C GLU A 15 27.70 -12.94 -17.13
N GLN A 16 26.77 -12.18 -17.72
CA GLN A 16 27.00 -11.07 -18.61
C GLN A 16 26.46 -9.81 -18.00
N LEU A 17 27.26 -8.74 -17.92
CA LEU A 17 26.74 -7.41 -17.59
C LEU A 17 26.17 -6.75 -18.84
N VAL A 18 24.99 -6.17 -18.73
CA VAL A 18 24.27 -5.54 -19.84
C VAL A 18 23.88 -4.12 -19.45
N LEU A 19 24.21 -3.18 -20.33
CA LEU A 19 23.78 -1.79 -20.25
C LEU A 19 22.42 -1.64 -20.97
N ASN A 20 21.40 -1.19 -20.24
CA ASN A 20 20.03 -0.98 -20.75
C ASN A 20 19.78 0.52 -20.87
N ILE A 21 19.60 1.03 -22.07
CA ILE A 21 19.38 2.45 -22.35
C ILE A 21 17.91 2.69 -22.66
N GLN A 22 17.34 3.72 -22.04
CA GLN A 22 15.94 4.12 -22.16
C GLN A 22 15.82 5.58 -22.62
N GLU A 23 14.78 5.86 -23.38
CA GLU A 23 14.34 7.19 -23.78
C GLU A 23 12.87 7.33 -23.38
N ASP A 24 12.52 8.32 -22.58
CA ASP A 24 11.18 8.51 -22.01
C ASP A 24 10.63 7.24 -21.31
N ASP A 25 11.50 6.55 -20.55
CA ASP A 25 11.25 5.28 -19.85
C ASP A 25 10.95 4.06 -20.75
N GLU A 26 11.01 4.22 -22.07
CA GLU A 26 10.92 3.12 -23.02
C GLU A 26 12.31 2.53 -23.32
N GLU A 27 12.40 1.20 -23.37
CA GLU A 27 13.64 0.53 -23.70
C GLU A 27 14.05 0.85 -25.15
N LYS A 28 15.22 1.49 -25.30
CA LYS A 28 15.78 1.90 -26.60
C LYS A 28 16.80 0.92 -27.12
N LEU A 29 17.67 0.45 -26.24
CA LEU A 29 18.84 -0.34 -26.62
C LEU A 29 19.37 -1.15 -25.45
N LYS A 30 19.79 -2.39 -25.72
CA LYS A 30 20.54 -3.25 -24.83
C LYS A 30 21.93 -3.49 -25.40
N LEU A 31 22.96 -3.23 -24.61
CA LEU A 31 24.36 -3.42 -25.00
C LEU A 31 25.05 -4.37 -24.02
N PRO A 32 25.41 -5.59 -24.47
CA PRO A 32 26.28 -6.47 -23.70
C PRO A 32 27.65 -5.82 -23.50
N MET A 33 28.17 -5.82 -22.28
CA MET A 33 29.47 -5.24 -21.96
C MET A 33 30.60 -6.25 -22.09
N ALA A 34 31.80 -5.78 -22.32
CA ALA A 34 33.00 -6.61 -22.38
C ALA A 34 33.80 -6.53 -21.08
N THR A 35 34.46 -7.62 -20.71
CA THR A 35 35.35 -7.72 -19.56
C THR A 35 36.52 -8.66 -19.84
N LEU A 36 37.68 -8.40 -19.19
CA LEU A 36 38.81 -9.31 -19.20
C LEU A 36 38.98 -10.09 -17.89
N ASN A 37 38.42 -9.59 -16.81
CA ASN A 37 38.64 -10.11 -15.45
C ASN A 37 37.35 -10.41 -14.67
N GLY A 38 36.18 -10.18 -15.28
CA GLY A 38 34.86 -10.36 -14.63
C GLY A 38 34.54 -9.30 -13.57
N LYS A 39 35.31 -8.23 -13.47
CA LYS A 39 35.15 -7.14 -12.51
C LYS A 39 35.01 -5.79 -13.16
N GLU A 40 35.88 -5.52 -14.14
CA GLU A 40 35.87 -4.26 -14.92
C GLU A 40 35.15 -4.49 -16.23
N TRP A 41 34.11 -3.72 -16.46
CA TRP A 41 33.26 -3.87 -17.63
C TRP A 41 33.19 -2.58 -18.42
N SER A 42 33.20 -2.69 -19.75
CA SER A 42 33.09 -1.53 -20.63
C SER A 42 32.30 -1.83 -21.91
N VAL A 43 31.71 -0.78 -22.47
CA VAL A 43 31.04 -0.80 -23.77
C VAL A 43 31.00 0.57 -24.38
N ASP A 44 31.09 0.62 -25.71
CA ASP A 44 31.01 1.85 -26.48
C ASP A 44 29.64 1.97 -27.14
N TRP A 45 29.08 3.18 -27.10
CA TRP A 45 27.85 3.52 -27.78
C TRP A 45 28.03 4.75 -28.70
N CYS A 46 27.75 4.58 -30.00
CA CYS A 46 27.82 5.66 -30.98
C CYS A 46 26.43 6.27 -31.18
N VAL A 47 26.20 7.47 -30.63
CA VAL A 47 24.93 8.20 -30.73
C VAL A 47 24.93 9.01 -32.01
N LYS A 48 24.02 8.69 -32.95
CA LYS A 48 23.90 9.40 -34.23
C LYS A 48 23.06 10.66 -34.14
N GLN A 49 21.97 10.59 -33.43
CA GLN A 49 21.07 11.72 -33.16
C GLN A 49 20.74 11.71 -31.67
N PRO A 50 21.39 12.56 -30.85
CA PRO A 50 21.17 12.56 -29.43
C PRO A 50 19.79 13.15 -29.09
N ALA A 51 18.99 12.43 -28.30
CA ALA A 51 17.86 13.00 -27.58
C ALA A 51 18.34 13.97 -26.49
N LYS A 52 17.43 14.76 -25.93
CA LYS A 52 17.77 15.70 -24.85
C LYS A 52 18.38 14.99 -23.64
N ALA A 53 17.81 13.87 -23.26
CA ALA A 53 18.28 13.04 -22.15
C ALA A 53 18.01 11.57 -22.41
N TYR A 54 18.82 10.71 -21.84
CA TYR A 54 18.59 9.27 -21.72
C TYR A 54 18.70 8.88 -20.26
N THR A 55 17.91 7.87 -19.85
CA THR A 55 18.14 7.14 -18.62
C THR A 55 18.70 5.76 -18.95
N TYR A 56 19.48 5.20 -18.03
CA TYR A 56 20.00 3.85 -18.23
C TYR A 56 20.24 3.16 -16.89
N TYR A 57 20.37 1.84 -16.95
CA TYR A 57 20.69 1.00 -15.80
C TYR A 57 21.46 -0.24 -16.24
N TYR A 58 22.09 -0.89 -15.30
CA TYR A 58 22.83 -2.12 -15.53
C TYR A 58 22.02 -3.32 -15.03
N SER A 59 22.12 -4.44 -15.77
CA SER A 59 21.57 -5.73 -15.38
C SER A 59 22.60 -6.83 -15.56
N VAL A 60 22.50 -7.89 -14.74
CA VAL A 60 23.25 -9.12 -14.91
C VAL A 60 22.35 -10.13 -15.56
N GLU A 61 22.80 -10.70 -16.66
CA GLU A 61 22.08 -11.75 -17.38
C GLU A 61 22.87 -13.06 -17.39
N ARG A 62 22.18 -14.17 -17.29
CA ARG A 62 22.73 -15.53 -17.47
C ARG A 62 21.86 -16.26 -18.49
N ASP A 63 22.47 -16.75 -19.57
CA ASP A 63 21.77 -17.41 -20.67
C ASP A 63 20.61 -16.56 -21.25
N GLY A 64 20.79 -15.24 -21.31
CA GLY A 64 19.80 -14.31 -21.82
C GLY A 64 18.64 -13.99 -20.84
N VAL A 65 18.72 -14.49 -19.60
CA VAL A 65 17.73 -14.23 -18.56
C VAL A 65 18.32 -13.27 -17.53
N VAL A 66 17.60 -12.20 -17.22
CA VAL A 66 18.00 -11.24 -16.19
C VAL A 66 17.94 -11.92 -14.82
N VAL A 67 19.09 -12.02 -14.15
CA VAL A 67 19.22 -12.59 -12.80
C VAL A 67 19.33 -11.54 -11.71
N LYS A 68 19.78 -10.33 -12.07
CA LYS A 68 19.89 -9.21 -11.13
C LYS A 68 19.81 -7.88 -11.87
N THR A 69 19.21 -6.89 -11.25
CA THR A 69 19.22 -5.50 -11.73
C THR A 69 19.72 -4.56 -10.65
N GLU A 70 20.20 -3.39 -11.05
CA GLU A 70 20.41 -2.28 -10.14
C GLU A 70 19.12 -1.82 -9.48
N TRP A 71 19.25 -0.92 -8.51
CA TRP A 71 18.12 -0.20 -7.95
C TRP A 71 17.49 0.72 -8.99
N LEU A 72 16.28 0.39 -9.46
CA LEU A 72 15.63 1.05 -10.60
C LEU A 72 14.92 2.36 -10.25
N LEU A 73 14.76 2.68 -8.96
CA LEU A 73 14.12 3.94 -8.56
C LEU A 73 14.97 5.16 -8.95
N VAL A 74 16.29 5.02 -8.90
CA VAL A 74 17.24 6.08 -9.22
C VAL A 74 18.18 5.59 -10.33
N LYS A 75 17.71 5.70 -11.58
CA LYS A 75 18.49 5.33 -12.77
C LYS A 75 19.66 6.29 -12.99
N HIS A 76 20.65 5.84 -13.73
CA HIS A 76 21.68 6.74 -14.29
C HIS A 76 21.07 7.64 -15.36
N ARG A 77 21.66 8.81 -15.55
CA ARG A 77 21.13 9.80 -16.48
C ARG A 77 22.23 10.41 -17.34
N LEU A 78 21.95 10.56 -18.63
CA LEU A 78 22.80 11.22 -19.62
C LEU A 78 22.10 12.46 -20.14
N GLU A 79 22.70 13.63 -19.93
CA GLU A 79 22.26 14.92 -20.44
C GLU A 79 23.19 15.32 -21.58
N LEU A 80 22.92 14.84 -22.80
CA LEU A 80 23.84 14.97 -23.93
C LEU A 80 23.78 16.34 -24.58
N THR A 81 22.61 17.00 -24.59
CA THR A 81 22.45 18.31 -25.22
C THR A 81 23.12 19.44 -24.46
N ALA A 82 23.33 19.27 -23.16
CA ALA A 82 24.07 20.21 -22.33
C ALA A 82 25.58 20.06 -22.42
N LEU A 83 26.08 19.08 -23.19
CA LEU A 83 27.49 18.74 -23.26
C LEU A 83 28.01 18.85 -24.70
N LYS A 84 28.85 19.84 -24.99
CA LYS A 84 29.49 20.00 -26.32
C LYS A 84 30.79 19.20 -26.37
N ALA A 85 30.69 17.89 -26.38
CA ALA A 85 31.82 16.98 -26.46
C ALA A 85 31.71 16.06 -27.68
N ASN A 86 32.87 15.65 -28.22
CA ASN A 86 32.96 14.65 -29.28
C ASN A 86 32.96 13.24 -28.70
N ASN A 87 33.59 13.05 -27.55
CA ASN A 87 33.69 11.82 -26.81
C ASN A 87 33.30 12.06 -25.35
N LEU A 88 32.52 11.16 -24.80
CA LEU A 88 32.14 11.13 -23.37
C LEU A 88 32.61 9.81 -22.77
N THR A 89 33.38 9.85 -21.71
CA THR A 89 33.69 8.68 -20.88
C THR A 89 32.86 8.75 -19.61
N GLN A 90 32.09 7.72 -19.35
CA GLN A 90 31.19 7.60 -18.20
C GLN A 90 31.76 6.53 -17.26
N TYR A 91 32.18 6.92 -16.06
CA TYR A 91 32.56 6.01 -14.99
C TYR A 91 31.46 5.90 -13.99
N ASP A 92 30.79 4.74 -13.96
CA ASP A 92 29.62 4.45 -13.11
C ASP A 92 29.99 3.48 -12.00
N HIS A 93 29.10 3.40 -11.01
CA HIS A 93 29.12 2.33 -10.02
C HIS A 93 27.74 1.69 -9.91
N TRP A 94 27.69 0.43 -9.48
CA TRP A 94 26.46 -0.33 -9.32
C TRP A 94 25.59 0.26 -8.20
N LYS A 95 24.36 0.61 -8.50
CA LYS A 95 23.42 1.18 -7.53
C LYS A 95 22.71 0.09 -6.76
N VAL A 96 22.85 0.07 -5.46
CA VAL A 96 22.11 -0.77 -4.51
C VAL A 96 21.07 0.06 -3.77
N ILE A 97 20.04 -0.58 -3.21
CA ILE A 97 19.07 0.10 -2.33
C ILE A 97 19.82 0.51 -1.05
N PRO A 98 19.99 1.82 -0.76
CA PRO A 98 20.74 2.26 0.41
C PRO A 98 19.87 2.16 1.68
N GLU A 99 20.51 2.17 2.85
CA GLU A 99 19.81 2.16 4.15
C GLU A 99 18.87 3.37 4.33
N ASP A 100 19.22 4.50 3.73
CA ASP A 100 18.44 5.72 3.73
C ASP A 100 17.58 5.90 2.46
N ALA A 101 17.16 4.79 1.82
CA ALA A 101 16.35 4.79 0.61
C ALA A 101 15.06 5.62 0.73
N TYR A 102 14.48 5.71 1.93
CA TYR A 102 13.30 6.52 2.20
C TYR A 102 13.48 7.99 1.85
N LEU A 103 14.71 8.53 1.93
CA LEU A 103 15.02 9.92 1.58
C LEU A 103 14.90 10.21 0.06
N TYR A 104 14.84 9.17 -0.76
CA TYR A 104 14.60 9.30 -2.20
C TYR A 104 13.11 9.30 -2.56
N SER A 105 12.25 8.99 -1.59
CA SER A 105 10.81 9.04 -1.81
C SER A 105 10.30 10.46 -1.99
N SER A 106 9.20 10.62 -2.73
CA SER A 106 8.53 11.91 -2.90
C SER A 106 8.03 12.48 -1.56
N ALA A 107 7.75 11.62 -0.58
CA ALA A 107 7.44 12.05 0.78
C ALA A 107 8.54 12.95 1.37
N PHE A 108 9.80 12.58 1.17
CA PHE A 108 10.92 13.38 1.69
C PHE A 108 11.43 14.41 0.68
N THR A 109 11.56 14.08 -0.59
CA THR A 109 12.07 15.03 -1.59
C THR A 109 11.11 16.18 -1.84
N ASP A 110 9.83 15.89 -2.00
CA ASP A 110 8.82 16.87 -2.41
C ASP A 110 8.15 17.54 -1.20
N CYS A 111 7.72 16.77 -0.19
CA CYS A 111 6.94 17.31 0.93
C CYS A 111 7.81 17.88 2.07
N ILE A 112 8.91 17.20 2.44
CA ILE A 112 9.69 17.58 3.61
C ILE A 112 10.88 18.47 3.25
N ASN A 113 11.62 18.14 2.21
CA ASN A 113 12.83 18.84 1.82
C ASN A 113 12.62 19.83 0.66
N HIS A 114 11.43 19.89 0.07
CA HIS A 114 11.05 20.81 -1.01
C HIS A 114 12.13 20.93 -2.10
N GLN A 115 12.66 19.79 -2.54
CA GLN A 115 13.72 19.78 -3.54
C GLN A 115 13.20 20.28 -4.89
N ALA A 116 13.99 21.11 -5.56
CA ALA A 116 13.67 21.66 -6.86
C ALA A 116 14.87 21.44 -7.81
N PRO A 117 14.93 20.31 -8.53
CA PRO A 117 15.97 20.05 -9.50
C PRO A 117 16.04 21.12 -10.58
N GLU A 118 17.27 21.48 -10.98
CA GLU A 118 17.55 22.50 -11.97
C GLU A 118 18.03 21.86 -13.28
N GLU A 119 17.68 22.44 -14.43
CA GLU A 119 18.24 21.98 -15.70
C GLU A 119 19.74 22.23 -15.77
N MET A 120 20.46 21.30 -16.37
CA MET A 120 21.90 21.45 -16.62
C MET A 120 22.15 22.58 -17.60
N LYS A 121 23.10 23.44 -17.29
CA LYS A 121 23.54 24.52 -18.18
C LYS A 121 24.45 23.95 -19.27
N GLU A 122 24.46 24.57 -20.45
CA GLU A 122 25.42 24.20 -21.49
C GLU A 122 26.83 24.48 -21.05
N GLN A 123 27.70 23.48 -21.21
CA GLN A 123 29.16 23.54 -20.93
C GLN A 123 29.95 23.69 -22.23
N ASN A 124 30.76 24.70 -22.28
CA ASN A 124 31.57 25.04 -23.44
C ASN A 124 33.06 24.85 -23.21
N ASP A 125 33.46 24.10 -22.21
CA ASP A 125 34.85 23.88 -21.86
C ASP A 125 35.60 23.02 -22.89
N ALA A 126 36.86 23.25 -23.02
CA ALA A 126 37.71 22.47 -23.93
C ALA A 126 37.86 21.01 -23.44
N LYS A 127 37.89 20.79 -22.14
CA LYS A 127 38.04 19.49 -21.48
C LYS A 127 37.14 19.45 -20.24
N THR A 128 35.98 18.85 -20.35
CA THR A 128 35.01 18.86 -19.25
C THR A 128 35.20 17.67 -18.33
N VAL A 129 35.32 17.92 -17.03
CA VAL A 129 35.18 16.90 -15.98
C VAL A 129 33.90 17.18 -15.18
N ARG A 130 33.08 16.16 -15.06
CA ARG A 130 31.80 16.21 -14.34
C ARG A 130 31.86 15.26 -13.17
N LEU A 131 31.58 15.77 -11.96
CA LEU A 131 31.44 14.97 -10.75
C LEU A 131 29.94 14.88 -10.41
N VAL A 132 29.41 13.68 -10.36
CA VAL A 132 28.01 13.39 -9.98
C VAL A 132 28.02 12.66 -8.66
N VAL A 133 27.24 13.12 -7.68
CA VAL A 133 27.16 12.51 -6.36
C VAL A 133 25.74 12.58 -5.80
N ARG A 134 25.34 11.56 -5.07
CA ARG A 134 24.08 11.53 -4.33
C ARG A 134 24.28 12.06 -2.91
N ALA A 135 23.38 12.94 -2.47
CA ALA A 135 23.41 13.51 -1.12
C ALA A 135 21.98 13.59 -0.54
N PRO A 136 21.36 12.45 -0.17
CA PRO A 136 19.98 12.40 0.26
C PRO A 136 19.74 13.00 1.65
N GLN A 137 20.77 13.14 2.49
CA GLN A 137 20.67 13.63 3.85
C GLN A 137 20.61 15.16 3.97
N LEU A 138 20.67 15.88 2.85
CA LEU A 138 20.52 17.34 2.83
C LEU A 138 19.09 17.73 3.24
N ARG A 139 18.99 18.73 4.10
CA ARG A 139 17.72 19.26 4.61
C ARG A 139 17.19 20.35 3.69
N ASP A 140 15.96 20.77 3.93
CA ASP A 140 15.38 21.90 3.22
C ASP A 140 16.29 23.16 3.29
N GLY A 141 16.58 23.70 2.10
CA GLY A 141 17.47 24.86 1.91
C GLY A 141 18.97 24.56 1.97
N ASP A 142 19.40 23.33 2.27
CA ASP A 142 20.80 22.93 2.17
C ASP A 142 21.20 22.72 0.69
N ARG A 143 22.40 23.10 0.35
CA ARG A 143 23.02 22.91 -0.96
C ARG A 143 24.36 22.20 -0.81
N LEU A 144 24.86 21.62 -1.90
CA LEU A 144 26.12 20.89 -1.92
C LEU A 144 27.19 21.68 -2.66
N GLY A 145 28.40 21.59 -2.17
CA GLY A 145 29.63 22.08 -2.84
C GLY A 145 30.75 21.07 -2.74
N VAL A 146 31.74 21.22 -3.56
CA VAL A 146 32.96 20.41 -3.53
C VAL A 146 34.16 21.31 -3.23
N VAL A 147 35.02 20.85 -2.30
CA VAL A 147 36.23 21.54 -1.84
C VAL A 147 37.39 20.58 -1.95
N GLY A 148 38.51 21.03 -2.49
CA GLY A 148 39.67 20.17 -2.72
C GLY A 148 40.98 20.91 -2.77
N ALA A 149 42.06 20.16 -3.06
CA ALA A 149 43.41 20.68 -3.08
C ALA A 149 43.64 21.68 -4.23
N ASP A 150 43.00 21.48 -5.37
CA ASP A 150 43.14 22.35 -6.54
C ASP A 150 42.53 23.73 -6.33
N ASN A 151 43.05 24.75 -7.00
CA ASN A 151 42.49 26.10 -6.93
C ASN A 151 41.06 26.18 -7.45
N LEU A 152 40.69 25.39 -8.47
CA LEU A 152 39.34 25.28 -8.98
C LEU A 152 38.36 24.72 -7.94
N LEU A 153 38.87 23.96 -6.99
CA LEU A 153 38.10 23.39 -5.86
C LEU A 153 38.31 24.20 -4.57
N GLY A 154 38.86 25.41 -4.67
CA GLY A 154 39.00 26.36 -3.56
C GLY A 154 40.21 26.13 -2.66
N ALA A 155 41.14 25.27 -3.00
CA ALA A 155 42.36 24.99 -2.22
C ALA A 155 42.09 24.78 -0.73
N TRP A 156 41.15 23.89 -0.43
CA TRP A 156 40.63 23.55 0.92
C TRP A 156 39.94 24.71 1.66
N ASN A 157 39.61 25.81 0.98
CA ASN A 157 38.85 26.90 1.56
C ASN A 157 37.37 26.78 1.18
N ALA A 158 36.56 26.39 2.12
CA ALA A 158 35.13 26.16 1.89
C ALA A 158 34.37 27.41 1.41
N LYS A 159 34.88 28.62 1.69
CA LYS A 159 34.31 29.86 1.15
C LYS A 159 34.53 30.01 -0.37
N LYS A 160 35.48 29.28 -0.91
CA LYS A 160 35.81 29.25 -2.33
C LYS A 160 35.46 27.94 -3.01
N MET A 161 34.55 27.17 -2.39
CA MET A 161 34.08 25.90 -2.91
C MET A 161 33.53 26.03 -4.33
N LEU A 162 33.65 24.98 -5.11
CA LEU A 162 32.88 24.84 -6.35
C LEU A 162 31.45 24.42 -5.98
N LYS A 163 30.48 25.31 -6.20
CA LYS A 163 29.07 25.07 -5.94
C LYS A 163 28.52 24.05 -6.93
N MET A 164 27.73 23.09 -6.43
CA MET A 164 27.11 22.07 -7.24
C MET A 164 25.66 22.44 -7.58
N THR A 165 25.17 21.92 -8.69
CA THR A 165 23.79 22.05 -9.14
C THR A 165 23.04 20.76 -8.87
N GLN A 166 21.86 20.84 -8.26
CA GLN A 166 20.97 19.70 -8.11
C GLN A 166 20.22 19.46 -9.42
N HIS A 167 20.60 18.46 -10.20
CA HIS A 167 20.00 18.22 -11.50
C HIS A 167 18.89 17.14 -11.45
N SER A 168 18.87 16.34 -10.40
CA SER A 168 17.81 15.39 -10.10
C SER A 168 17.60 15.30 -8.59
N TYR A 169 16.54 14.62 -8.13
CA TYR A 169 16.30 14.44 -6.71
C TYR A 169 17.48 13.75 -6.03
N ASN A 170 18.02 14.41 -5.00
CA ASN A 170 19.20 13.97 -4.24
C ASN A 170 20.49 13.83 -5.04
N GLU A 171 20.51 14.19 -6.31
CA GLU A 171 21.69 14.07 -7.17
C GLU A 171 22.23 15.44 -7.57
N TRP A 172 23.53 15.60 -7.35
CA TRP A 172 24.23 16.87 -7.51
C TRP A 172 25.37 16.73 -8.48
N VAL A 173 25.59 17.75 -9.28
CA VAL A 173 26.61 17.79 -10.31
C VAL A 173 27.50 19.02 -10.15
N ALA A 174 28.82 18.80 -10.20
CA ALA A 174 29.82 19.85 -10.39
C ALA A 174 30.52 19.63 -11.72
N GLU A 175 30.80 20.70 -12.43
CA GLU A 175 31.54 20.71 -13.68
C GLU A 175 32.74 21.61 -13.57
N LEU A 176 33.87 21.16 -14.14
CA LEU A 176 35.12 21.93 -14.18
C LEU A 176 35.85 21.71 -15.51
N ASP A 177 36.60 22.72 -15.95
CA ASP A 177 37.49 22.62 -17.11
C ASP A 177 38.86 22.05 -16.69
N ALA A 178 39.07 20.80 -17.06
CA ALA A 178 40.32 20.10 -16.77
C ALA A 178 41.57 20.76 -17.39
N ALA A 179 41.40 21.65 -18.38
CA ALA A 179 42.53 22.42 -18.95
C ALA A 179 43.16 23.39 -17.93
N HIS A 180 42.41 23.75 -16.89
CA HIS A 180 42.84 24.66 -15.82
C HIS A 180 43.25 23.97 -14.52
N LEU A 181 43.17 22.63 -14.45
CA LEU A 181 43.67 21.88 -13.29
C LEU A 181 45.19 21.93 -13.19
N GLN A 182 45.68 22.09 -11.97
CA GLN A 182 47.12 22.11 -11.68
C GLN A 182 47.75 20.73 -11.82
N THR A 183 47.00 19.67 -11.45
CA THR A 183 47.44 18.29 -11.57
C THR A 183 46.27 17.40 -12.02
N ARG A 184 46.57 16.23 -12.58
CA ARG A 184 45.53 15.23 -12.89
C ARG A 184 45.08 14.43 -11.68
N HIS A 185 45.78 14.50 -10.57
CA HIS A 185 45.39 13.92 -9.29
C HIS A 185 44.52 14.92 -8.55
N MET A 186 43.25 14.61 -8.39
CA MET A 186 42.26 15.43 -7.69
C MET A 186 42.02 14.84 -6.30
N GLU A 187 42.23 15.63 -5.25
CA GLU A 187 41.87 15.31 -3.88
C GLU A 187 40.80 16.29 -3.39
N PHE A 188 39.67 15.79 -2.90
CA PHE A 188 38.52 16.63 -2.56
C PHE A 188 37.59 16.00 -1.52
N LYS A 189 36.67 16.82 -1.02
CA LYS A 189 35.51 16.44 -0.17
C LYS A 189 34.28 17.21 -0.56
N PHE A 190 33.11 16.68 -0.20
CA PHE A 190 31.85 17.39 -0.31
C PHE A 190 31.54 18.16 0.98
N VAL A 191 30.84 19.30 0.82
CA VAL A 191 30.37 20.15 1.91
C VAL A 191 28.89 20.52 1.68
N ALA A 192 28.07 20.33 2.68
CA ALA A 192 26.71 20.85 2.73
C ALA A 192 26.74 22.27 3.29
N TYR A 193 26.12 23.22 2.62
CA TYR A 193 26.06 24.61 3.09
C TYR A 193 24.62 25.15 3.01
N ASN A 194 24.30 26.07 3.92
CA ASN A 194 23.03 26.74 3.94
C ASN A 194 23.26 28.24 4.18
N GLU A 195 23.05 29.05 3.15
CA GLU A 195 23.30 30.49 3.21
C GLU A 195 22.37 31.22 4.19
N LYS A 196 21.12 30.74 4.34
CA LYS A 196 20.15 31.36 5.26
C LYS A 196 20.47 31.09 6.74
N LYS A 197 21.02 29.92 7.02
CA LYS A 197 21.36 29.47 8.38
C LYS A 197 22.83 29.68 8.74
N ASP A 198 23.62 30.19 7.80
CA ASP A 198 25.09 30.35 7.92
C ASP A 198 25.75 29.06 8.44
N SER A 199 25.33 27.92 7.88
CA SER A 199 25.83 26.61 8.28
C SER A 199 26.66 25.95 7.18
N LEU A 200 27.71 25.23 7.61
CA LEU A 200 28.60 24.49 6.75
C LEU A 200 28.96 23.18 7.43
N ILE A 201 28.71 22.07 6.75
CA ILE A 201 28.93 20.72 7.28
C ILE A 201 29.77 19.93 6.27
N TRP A 202 30.87 19.39 6.72
CA TRP A 202 31.75 18.54 5.92
C TRP A 202 31.22 17.10 5.89
N GLU A 203 31.38 16.41 4.76
CA GLU A 203 31.11 14.97 4.73
C GLU A 203 31.98 14.18 5.71
N THR A 204 31.45 13.10 6.26
CA THR A 204 32.10 12.33 7.34
C THR A 204 33.14 11.32 6.83
N SER A 205 33.31 11.13 5.51
CA SER A 205 34.28 10.23 4.90
C SER A 205 35.70 10.78 4.92
N MET A 206 36.68 9.94 4.51
CA MET A 206 38.01 10.39 4.15
C MET A 206 37.98 11.26 2.90
N ASN A 207 39.10 11.96 2.61
CA ASN A 207 39.24 12.68 1.34
C ASN A 207 39.06 11.71 0.16
N ARG A 208 38.38 12.15 -0.86
CA ARG A 208 38.20 11.42 -2.10
C ARG A 208 39.32 11.74 -3.07
N THR A 209 39.75 10.76 -3.84
CA THR A 209 40.77 10.94 -4.86
C THR A 209 40.34 10.41 -6.20
N ILE A 210 40.69 11.14 -7.27
CA ILE A 210 40.48 10.73 -8.66
C ILE A 210 41.74 11.03 -9.43
N ASP A 211 42.24 10.05 -10.16
CA ASP A 211 43.31 10.23 -11.13
C ASP A 211 42.70 10.34 -12.54
N LEU A 212 42.77 11.53 -13.13
CA LEU A 212 42.23 11.79 -14.45
C LEU A 212 43.12 11.18 -15.53
N PRO A 213 42.56 10.50 -16.51
CA PRO A 213 43.28 10.08 -17.68
C PRO A 213 43.73 11.30 -18.51
N GLU A 214 44.59 11.08 -19.49
CA GLU A 214 44.93 12.13 -20.44
C GLU A 214 43.74 12.48 -21.32
N MET A 215 43.35 13.75 -21.35
CA MET A 215 42.20 14.27 -22.09
C MET A 215 42.63 15.11 -23.28
N LYS A 216 41.95 14.97 -24.41
CA LYS A 216 42.12 15.83 -25.61
C LYS A 216 41.02 16.92 -25.59
N ALA A 217 41.23 17.95 -26.38
CA ALA A 217 40.22 18.97 -26.61
C ALA A 217 38.98 18.35 -27.22
N GLY A 218 37.80 18.63 -26.63
CA GLY A 218 36.53 18.03 -27.02
C GLY A 218 36.19 16.74 -26.29
N ASP A 219 37.02 16.30 -25.32
CA ASP A 219 36.66 15.16 -24.46
C ASP A 219 35.90 15.64 -23.21
N ALA A 220 34.97 14.83 -22.77
CA ALA A 220 34.29 14.96 -21.49
C ALA A 220 34.39 13.66 -20.70
N ILE A 221 34.55 13.77 -19.39
CA ILE A 221 34.55 12.63 -18.49
C ILE A 221 33.54 12.90 -17.38
N THR A 222 32.68 11.95 -17.09
CA THR A 222 31.79 11.97 -15.93
C THR A 222 32.22 10.87 -14.96
N TYR A 223 32.39 11.25 -13.70
CA TYR A 223 32.54 10.33 -12.59
C TYR A 223 31.24 10.34 -11.77
N GLU A 224 30.51 9.26 -11.81
CA GLU A 224 29.41 9.03 -10.85
C GLU A 224 29.99 8.45 -9.57
N LEU A 225 29.96 9.25 -8.52
CA LEU A 225 30.55 8.91 -7.23
C LEU A 225 29.52 8.29 -6.31
N ASP A 226 30.02 7.55 -5.34
CA ASP A 226 29.18 7.05 -4.28
C ASP A 226 28.58 8.18 -3.42
N GLN A 227 27.58 7.87 -2.61
CA GLN A 227 26.86 8.82 -1.77
C GLN A 227 27.77 9.65 -0.86
N ALA A 228 27.52 10.94 -0.78
CA ALA A 228 28.14 11.80 0.22
C ALA A 228 27.42 11.63 1.57
N PHE A 229 28.17 11.35 2.63
CA PHE A 229 27.65 11.12 3.97
C PHE A 229 27.85 12.31 4.89
N PHE A 230 26.76 12.74 5.49
CA PHE A 230 26.74 13.79 6.50
C PHE A 230 26.21 13.20 7.83
N ALA A 231 26.81 13.59 8.97
CA ALA A 231 26.37 13.11 10.29
C ALA A 231 25.05 13.79 10.70
N LEU A 232 23.98 13.49 9.97
CA LEU A 232 22.65 13.99 10.26
C LEU A 232 21.84 12.92 10.98
N TYR A 233 20.96 13.37 11.87
CA TYR A 233 20.08 12.49 12.63
C TYR A 233 18.95 11.90 11.78
N ASN A 234 18.44 10.75 12.17
CA ASN A 234 17.24 10.18 11.59
C ASN A 234 16.01 11.03 11.92
N ARG A 235 15.27 11.45 10.89
CA ARG A 235 14.03 12.19 11.08
C ARG A 235 12.92 11.29 11.60
N LYS A 236 12.16 11.80 12.55
CA LYS A 236 10.93 11.17 13.05
C LYS A 236 9.76 12.12 12.81
N LEU A 237 8.67 11.60 12.30
CA LEU A 237 7.49 12.37 11.93
C LEU A 237 6.26 11.86 12.68
N ALA A 238 5.38 12.78 13.07
CA ALA A 238 4.07 12.45 13.62
C ALA A 238 2.98 12.69 12.58
N GLY A 239 1.87 11.97 12.73
CA GLY A 239 0.74 12.12 11.84
C GLY A 239 -0.59 11.70 12.45
N THR A 240 -1.64 11.92 11.67
CA THR A 240 -3.01 11.53 11.99
C THR A 240 -3.54 10.59 10.91
N GLN A 241 -4.30 9.58 11.34
CA GLN A 241 -5.10 8.74 10.45
C GLN A 241 -6.57 9.12 10.59
N VAL A 242 -7.21 9.38 9.46
CA VAL A 242 -8.66 9.59 9.38
C VAL A 242 -9.17 9.24 7.99
N PRO A 243 -10.27 8.49 7.86
CA PRO A 243 -10.93 8.31 6.56
C PRO A 243 -11.45 9.65 6.03
N VAL A 244 -11.35 9.89 4.73
CA VAL A 244 -11.94 11.11 4.14
C VAL A 244 -13.43 11.19 4.42
N PHE A 245 -14.14 10.06 4.31
CA PHE A 245 -15.59 10.03 4.55
C PHE A 245 -15.98 10.44 5.99
N SER A 246 -15.08 10.26 6.97
CA SER A 246 -15.33 10.60 8.38
C SER A 246 -15.16 12.09 8.70
N LEU A 247 -14.56 12.87 7.82
CA LEU A 247 -14.36 14.29 8.03
C LEU A 247 -15.70 15.04 8.09
N ARG A 248 -15.73 16.08 8.92
CA ARG A 248 -16.88 16.96 9.08
C ARG A 248 -16.44 18.42 9.08
N SER A 249 -17.05 19.22 8.24
CA SER A 249 -16.96 20.69 8.30
C SER A 249 -18.36 21.30 8.29
N GLU A 250 -18.46 22.59 8.48
CA GLU A 250 -19.73 23.32 8.36
C GLU A 250 -20.30 23.25 6.93
N LYS A 251 -19.45 23.02 5.93
CA LYS A 251 -19.79 22.96 4.51
C LYS A 251 -20.01 21.54 3.99
N SER A 252 -19.74 20.52 4.77
CA SER A 252 -19.92 19.12 4.36
C SER A 252 -21.38 18.80 4.01
N ALA A 253 -21.56 17.75 3.22
CA ALA A 253 -22.88 17.24 2.84
C ALA A 253 -23.18 15.88 3.49
N GLY A 254 -22.92 15.75 4.79
CA GLY A 254 -23.14 14.50 5.53
C GLY A 254 -22.01 13.48 5.40
N VAL A 255 -20.99 13.77 4.64
CA VAL A 255 -19.79 12.95 4.43
C VAL A 255 -18.60 13.88 4.15
N GLY A 256 -17.41 13.49 4.55
CA GLY A 256 -16.21 14.23 4.21
C GLY A 256 -15.89 14.19 2.71
N ASP A 257 -15.31 15.25 2.20
CA ASP A 257 -14.95 15.44 0.80
C ASP A 257 -13.54 16.01 0.63
N PHE A 258 -13.11 16.28 -0.60
CA PHE A 258 -11.76 16.79 -0.85
C PHE A 258 -11.56 18.26 -0.45
N GLY A 259 -12.62 19.01 -0.27
CA GLY A 259 -12.57 20.34 0.37
C GLY A 259 -12.27 20.21 1.87
N ASP A 260 -12.94 19.28 2.54
CA ASP A 260 -12.69 18.95 3.94
C ASP A 260 -11.28 18.39 4.15
N LEU A 261 -10.78 17.63 3.18
CA LEU A 261 -9.41 17.11 3.20
C LEU A 261 -8.37 18.25 3.23
N LYS A 262 -8.55 19.32 2.46
CA LYS A 262 -7.65 20.47 2.49
C LYS A 262 -7.65 21.14 3.88
N THR A 263 -8.81 21.28 4.49
CA THR A 263 -8.95 21.84 5.85
C THR A 263 -8.27 20.94 6.88
N MET A 264 -8.41 19.62 6.75
CA MET A 264 -7.73 18.66 7.63
C MET A 264 -6.20 18.72 7.48
N ILE A 265 -5.70 18.90 6.26
CA ILE A 265 -4.28 19.10 5.99
C ILE A 265 -3.74 20.32 6.74
N ASP A 266 -4.48 21.45 6.69
CA ASP A 266 -4.11 22.67 7.42
C ASP A 266 -4.06 22.45 8.94
N LEU A 267 -5.03 21.70 9.46
CA LEU A 267 -5.12 21.38 10.89
C LEU A 267 -3.93 20.51 11.32
N VAL A 268 -3.61 19.46 10.58
CA VAL A 268 -2.45 18.59 10.80
C VAL A 268 -1.15 19.39 10.77
N ALA A 269 -0.97 20.22 9.75
CA ALA A 269 0.22 21.07 9.61
C ALA A 269 0.39 22.05 10.76
N SER A 270 -0.71 22.64 11.25
CA SER A 270 -0.70 23.65 12.34
C SER A 270 -0.20 23.09 13.68
N THR A 271 -0.24 21.78 13.88
CA THR A 271 0.23 21.10 15.09
C THR A 271 1.65 20.54 14.98
N GLY A 272 2.35 20.84 13.89
CA GLY A 272 3.69 20.32 13.64
C GLY A 272 3.71 18.88 13.10
N GLN A 273 2.55 18.25 12.91
CA GLN A 273 2.47 16.95 12.26
C GLN A 273 2.82 17.06 10.78
N LYS A 274 3.34 15.97 10.23
CA LYS A 274 3.85 15.91 8.85
C LYS A 274 3.22 14.83 7.99
N VAL A 275 2.31 14.03 8.54
CA VAL A 275 1.67 12.93 7.81
C VAL A 275 0.17 12.94 8.07
N LEU A 276 -0.60 12.79 7.00
CA LEU A 276 -2.04 12.51 7.06
C LEU A 276 -2.30 11.21 6.29
N GLN A 277 -2.71 10.18 7.02
CA GLN A 277 -3.03 8.87 6.44
C GLN A 277 -4.53 8.74 6.24
N LEU A 278 -4.90 8.33 5.04
CA LEU A 278 -6.27 8.11 4.61
C LEU A 278 -6.56 6.61 4.47
N LEU A 279 -7.83 6.25 4.43
CA LEU A 279 -8.30 4.95 3.93
C LEU A 279 -8.48 5.02 2.40
N PRO A 280 -8.72 3.87 1.72
CA PRO A 280 -8.90 3.85 0.28
C PRO A 280 -9.97 4.81 -0.22
N ILE A 281 -9.71 5.50 -1.32
CA ILE A 281 -10.60 6.50 -1.92
C ILE A 281 -11.26 6.04 -3.22
N ASN A 282 -10.98 4.83 -3.66
CA ASN A 282 -11.50 4.29 -4.90
C ASN A 282 -13.01 4.05 -4.85
N ASP A 283 -13.65 4.04 -6.02
CA ASP A 283 -15.08 3.80 -6.16
C ASP A 283 -15.45 2.36 -5.77
N THR A 284 -16.45 2.23 -4.91
CA THR A 284 -16.94 0.95 -4.36
C THR A 284 -18.41 0.69 -4.72
N THR A 285 -18.95 1.43 -5.68
CA THR A 285 -20.39 1.40 -6.00
C THR A 285 -20.77 0.13 -6.76
N ILE A 286 -21.35 -0.83 -6.06
CA ILE A 286 -21.84 -2.12 -6.59
C ILE A 286 -23.37 -2.15 -6.63
N THR A 287 -24.02 -1.83 -5.50
CA THR A 287 -25.47 -2.02 -5.30
C THR A 287 -26.23 -0.72 -5.12
N HIS A 288 -25.55 0.41 -4.99
CA HIS A 288 -26.09 1.70 -4.54
C HIS A 288 -26.73 1.66 -3.15
N THR A 289 -26.35 0.67 -2.31
CA THR A 289 -26.82 0.55 -0.94
C THR A 289 -25.69 0.76 0.06
N TRP A 290 -26.02 0.82 1.34
CA TRP A 290 -25.03 0.99 2.41
C TRP A 290 -23.96 -0.10 2.43
N THR A 291 -24.18 -1.26 1.81
CA THR A 291 -23.17 -2.32 1.70
C THR A 291 -21.95 -1.90 0.87
N ASP A 292 -22.11 -0.89 0.02
CA ASP A 292 -21.02 -0.27 -0.75
C ASP A 292 -20.12 0.65 0.08
N SER A 293 -20.46 0.85 1.36
CA SER A 293 -19.65 1.70 2.26
C SER A 293 -18.29 1.12 2.62
N TYR A 294 -18.03 -0.14 2.27
CA TYR A 294 -16.77 -0.83 2.52
C TYR A 294 -15.64 -0.32 1.58
N PRO A 295 -14.66 0.46 2.07
CA PRO A 295 -13.70 1.16 1.20
C PRO A 295 -12.70 0.23 0.53
N TYR A 296 -12.53 -1.01 1.00
CA TYR A 296 -11.59 -1.98 0.44
C TYR A 296 -12.17 -2.81 -0.70
N SER A 297 -13.46 -2.67 -1.00
CA SER A 297 -14.15 -3.42 -2.05
C SER A 297 -14.40 -2.57 -3.29
N CYS A 298 -13.32 -2.11 -3.94
CA CYS A 298 -13.44 -1.21 -5.09
C CYS A 298 -13.91 -1.93 -6.36
N ILE A 299 -14.61 -1.17 -7.19
CA ILE A 299 -14.98 -1.57 -8.56
C ILE A 299 -13.93 -1.19 -9.59
N SER A 300 -13.03 -0.29 -9.24
CA SER A 300 -11.90 0.15 -10.06
C SER A 300 -10.75 0.57 -9.18
N VAL A 301 -9.54 0.12 -9.50
CA VAL A 301 -8.32 0.55 -8.81
C VAL A 301 -7.84 1.95 -9.26
N PHE A 302 -8.52 2.55 -10.22
CA PHE A 302 -8.20 3.86 -10.78
C PHE A 302 -9.23 4.93 -10.43
N ALA A 303 -10.52 4.61 -10.54
CA ALA A 303 -11.60 5.57 -10.33
C ALA A 303 -11.76 5.95 -8.86
N ILE A 304 -12.07 7.20 -8.60
CA ILE A 304 -12.31 7.75 -7.28
C ILE A 304 -13.82 7.71 -6.98
N HIS A 305 -14.17 7.44 -5.72
CA HIS A 305 -15.58 7.39 -5.29
C HIS A 305 -16.26 8.75 -5.42
N PRO A 306 -17.41 8.84 -6.10
CA PRO A 306 -18.11 10.11 -6.33
C PRO A 306 -18.52 10.87 -5.06
N MET A 307 -18.69 10.17 -3.92
CA MET A 307 -19.07 10.81 -2.67
C MET A 307 -18.02 11.82 -2.15
N TYR A 308 -16.78 11.74 -2.63
CA TYR A 308 -15.70 12.65 -2.21
C TYR A 308 -15.66 13.97 -2.97
N ALA A 309 -16.55 14.17 -3.96
CA ALA A 309 -16.64 15.45 -4.67
C ALA A 309 -17.01 16.59 -3.71
N ASP A 310 -16.19 17.62 -3.70
CA ASP A 310 -16.50 18.89 -3.06
C ASP A 310 -17.46 19.70 -3.94
N LEU A 311 -18.73 19.69 -3.59
CA LEU A 311 -19.76 20.41 -4.34
C LEU A 311 -19.62 21.93 -4.23
N ASN A 312 -19.00 22.42 -3.14
CA ASN A 312 -18.79 23.86 -2.94
C ASN A 312 -17.73 24.45 -3.89
N ALA A 313 -16.85 23.62 -4.43
CA ALA A 313 -15.85 24.01 -5.42
C ALA A 313 -16.39 24.01 -6.85
N LEU A 314 -17.63 23.59 -7.06
CA LEU A 314 -18.29 23.58 -8.36
C LEU A 314 -19.09 24.87 -8.58
N PRO A 315 -19.41 25.20 -9.87
CA PRO A 315 -20.32 26.30 -10.14
C PRO A 315 -21.68 26.11 -9.43
N ALA A 316 -22.28 27.19 -8.99
CA ALA A 316 -23.60 27.14 -8.38
C ALA A 316 -24.66 26.70 -9.38
N LEU A 317 -25.72 26.04 -8.90
CA LEU A 317 -26.88 25.71 -9.70
C LEU A 317 -27.57 27.00 -10.16
N LYS A 318 -27.94 27.11 -11.43
CA LYS A 318 -28.57 28.31 -12.02
C LYS A 318 -30.04 28.44 -11.60
N ASP A 319 -30.71 27.30 -11.37
CA ASP A 319 -32.09 27.32 -10.85
C ASP A 319 -32.08 27.61 -9.33
N LYS A 320 -32.66 28.73 -8.94
CA LYS A 320 -32.73 29.18 -7.55
C LYS A 320 -33.45 28.18 -6.64
N LYS A 321 -34.55 27.57 -7.10
CA LYS A 321 -35.29 26.58 -6.31
C LYS A 321 -34.48 25.29 -6.10
N ALA A 322 -33.75 24.84 -7.13
CA ALA A 322 -32.84 23.71 -7.03
C ALA A 322 -31.69 24.00 -6.05
N CYS A 323 -31.15 25.20 -6.09
CA CYS A 323 -30.11 25.66 -5.18
C CYS A 323 -30.59 25.68 -3.71
N GLU A 324 -31.77 26.25 -3.44
CA GLU A 324 -32.36 26.29 -2.10
C GLU A 324 -32.69 24.89 -1.57
N LYS A 325 -33.21 23.99 -2.43
CA LYS A 325 -33.47 22.59 -2.10
C LYS A 325 -32.18 21.86 -1.75
N ALA A 326 -31.15 22.03 -2.59
CA ALA A 326 -29.85 21.39 -2.40
C ALA A 326 -29.21 21.84 -1.08
N GLU A 327 -29.21 23.12 -0.76
CA GLU A 327 -28.66 23.65 0.49
C GLU A 327 -29.41 23.11 1.72
N LYS A 328 -30.74 23.03 1.65
CA LYS A 328 -31.55 22.45 2.73
C LYS A 328 -31.18 20.97 2.94
N THR A 329 -31.13 20.18 1.87
CA THR A 329 -30.74 18.76 1.96
C THR A 329 -29.33 18.59 2.48
N ARG A 330 -28.38 19.41 2.03
CA ARG A 330 -27.00 19.44 2.54
C ARG A 330 -26.97 19.62 4.05
N GLN A 331 -27.70 20.61 4.57
CA GLN A 331 -27.76 20.91 6.01
C GLN A 331 -28.39 19.76 6.79
N GLU A 332 -29.47 19.16 6.29
CA GLU A 332 -30.13 18.02 6.91
C GLU A 332 -29.16 16.81 7.00
N LEU A 333 -28.45 16.50 5.92
CA LEU A 333 -27.44 15.43 5.90
C LEU A 333 -26.27 15.73 6.83
N ASN A 334 -25.80 16.99 6.84
CA ASN A 334 -24.67 17.41 7.68
C ASN A 334 -24.98 17.37 9.18
N ALA A 335 -26.24 17.47 9.57
CA ALA A 335 -26.67 17.36 10.95
C ALA A 335 -26.69 15.91 11.50
N LEU A 336 -26.57 14.92 10.65
CA LEU A 336 -26.56 13.50 11.04
C LEU A 336 -25.30 13.17 11.82
N HIS A 337 -25.43 12.37 12.89
CA HIS A 337 -24.28 11.94 13.70
C HIS A 337 -23.38 10.94 12.96
N GLN A 338 -23.97 10.08 12.16
CA GLN A 338 -23.30 9.09 11.32
C GLN A 338 -23.62 9.33 9.84
N ILE A 339 -22.87 8.68 8.96
CA ILE A 339 -23.10 8.79 7.53
C ILE A 339 -24.35 7.97 7.17
N ASP A 340 -25.32 8.59 6.52
CA ASP A 340 -26.35 7.89 5.75
C ASP A 340 -25.84 7.73 4.31
N TYR A 341 -25.21 6.59 4.06
CA TYR A 341 -24.47 6.35 2.81
C TYR A 341 -25.36 6.52 1.58
N GLU A 342 -26.57 5.97 1.62
CA GLU A 342 -27.49 6.02 0.48
C GLU A 342 -27.94 7.44 0.19
N LYS A 343 -28.45 8.16 1.20
CA LYS A 343 -28.90 9.53 1.01
C LYS A 343 -27.79 10.50 0.60
N VAL A 344 -26.59 10.33 1.12
CA VAL A 344 -25.43 11.14 0.74
C VAL A 344 -25.07 10.92 -0.73
N ASN A 345 -25.01 9.66 -1.16
CA ASN A 345 -24.66 9.34 -2.54
C ASN A 345 -25.75 9.78 -3.50
N ASP A 346 -27.02 9.57 -3.19
CA ASP A 346 -28.16 10.05 -3.98
C ASP A 346 -28.11 11.57 -4.15
N PHE A 347 -27.88 12.29 -3.05
CA PHE A 347 -27.76 13.75 -3.08
C PHE A 347 -26.60 14.23 -3.95
N LYS A 348 -25.42 13.66 -3.77
CA LYS A 348 -24.23 14.06 -4.53
C LYS A 348 -24.38 13.72 -6.03
N GLN A 349 -24.91 12.55 -6.33
CA GLN A 349 -25.15 12.15 -7.72
C GLN A 349 -26.16 13.07 -8.41
N ASP A 350 -27.29 13.39 -7.75
CA ASP A 350 -28.29 14.32 -8.28
C ASP A 350 -27.69 15.70 -8.54
N TYR A 351 -26.92 16.22 -7.61
CA TYR A 351 -26.25 17.51 -7.78
C TYR A 351 -25.24 17.49 -8.93
N LEU A 352 -24.40 16.46 -9.04
CA LEU A 352 -23.43 16.30 -10.12
C LEU A 352 -24.11 16.16 -11.49
N GLN A 353 -25.24 15.48 -11.58
CA GLN A 353 -26.02 15.39 -12.81
C GLN A 353 -26.58 16.75 -13.23
N GLN A 354 -27.05 17.56 -12.30
CA GLN A 354 -27.51 18.92 -12.57
C GLN A 354 -26.35 19.82 -13.05
N ILE A 355 -25.18 19.74 -12.43
CA ILE A 355 -23.99 20.49 -12.90
C ILE A 355 -23.55 19.98 -14.29
N PHE A 356 -23.57 18.69 -14.51
CA PHE A 356 -23.24 18.12 -15.83
C PHE A 356 -24.18 18.63 -16.92
N ALA A 357 -25.49 18.65 -16.67
CA ALA A 357 -26.46 19.19 -17.60
C ALA A 357 -26.24 20.70 -17.85
N GLN A 358 -25.80 21.43 -16.85
CA GLN A 358 -25.64 22.89 -16.90
C GLN A 358 -24.28 23.29 -17.52
N GLU A 359 -23.17 22.67 -17.12
CA GLU A 359 -21.81 23.09 -17.43
C GLU A 359 -20.96 22.02 -18.11
N GLY A 360 -21.46 20.78 -18.21
CA GLY A 360 -20.67 19.62 -18.65
C GLY A 360 -20.03 19.80 -20.02
N LYS A 361 -20.78 20.27 -21.01
CA LYS A 361 -20.26 20.48 -22.37
C LYS A 361 -19.14 21.50 -22.42
N GLU A 362 -19.27 22.61 -21.68
CA GLU A 362 -18.27 23.67 -21.61
C GLU A 362 -17.00 23.17 -20.93
N MET A 363 -17.14 22.55 -19.77
CA MET A 363 -16.00 22.02 -19.01
C MET A 363 -15.24 20.93 -19.77
N MET A 364 -15.95 20.04 -20.45
CA MET A 364 -15.34 18.95 -21.22
C MET A 364 -14.76 19.41 -22.59
N SER A 365 -15.09 20.59 -23.06
CA SER A 365 -14.47 21.18 -24.24
C SER A 365 -13.10 21.80 -23.95
N GLY A 366 -12.80 22.07 -22.68
CA GLY A 366 -11.57 22.69 -22.22
C GLY A 366 -10.32 21.85 -22.44
N ALA A 367 -9.16 22.52 -22.47
CA ALA A 367 -7.86 21.87 -22.65
C ALA A 367 -7.53 20.91 -21.49
N ASP A 368 -7.91 21.27 -20.27
CA ASP A 368 -7.65 20.48 -19.07
C ASP A 368 -8.37 19.13 -19.11
N PHE A 369 -9.64 19.11 -19.52
CA PHE A 369 -10.37 17.85 -19.70
C PHE A 369 -9.77 17.00 -20.81
N LYS A 370 -9.39 17.61 -21.92
CA LYS A 370 -8.78 16.86 -23.04
C LYS A 370 -7.47 16.20 -22.63
N ALA A 371 -6.63 16.91 -21.88
CA ALA A 371 -5.40 16.36 -21.34
C ALA A 371 -5.68 15.21 -20.35
N PHE A 372 -6.62 15.40 -19.43
CA PHE A 372 -7.06 14.35 -18.51
C PHE A 372 -7.59 13.11 -19.26
N PHE A 373 -8.45 13.30 -20.25
CA PHE A 373 -9.01 12.20 -21.04
C PHE A 373 -7.92 11.45 -21.81
N GLN A 374 -7.01 12.18 -22.45
CA GLN A 374 -5.88 11.58 -23.18
C GLN A 374 -5.02 10.71 -22.27
N GLU A 375 -4.75 11.18 -21.06
CA GLU A 375 -3.94 10.45 -20.07
C GLU A 375 -4.67 9.23 -19.49
N THR A 376 -5.98 9.32 -19.29
CA THR A 376 -6.75 8.35 -18.49
C THR A 376 -7.66 7.43 -19.28
N GLN A 377 -7.85 7.65 -20.57
CA GLN A 377 -8.84 6.94 -21.40
C GLN A 377 -8.74 5.41 -21.31
N GLN A 378 -7.55 4.86 -21.08
CA GLN A 378 -7.34 3.42 -21.01
C GLN A 378 -8.14 2.76 -19.89
N TRP A 379 -8.31 3.45 -18.76
CA TRP A 379 -9.14 2.97 -17.66
C TRP A 379 -10.47 3.71 -17.55
N LEU A 380 -10.51 4.99 -17.90
CA LEU A 380 -11.68 5.85 -17.74
C LEU A 380 -12.83 5.41 -18.64
N VAL A 381 -12.54 5.09 -19.91
CA VAL A 381 -13.56 4.65 -20.85
C VAL A 381 -14.21 3.33 -20.43
N PRO A 382 -13.47 2.26 -20.15
CA PRO A 382 -14.09 1.03 -19.64
C PRO A 382 -14.82 1.21 -18.31
N TYR A 383 -14.28 2.00 -17.40
CA TYR A 383 -14.93 2.29 -16.12
C TYR A 383 -16.30 2.96 -16.32
N ALA A 384 -16.38 3.96 -17.21
CA ALA A 384 -17.63 4.63 -17.51
C ALA A 384 -18.64 3.70 -18.20
N GLN A 385 -18.19 2.87 -19.12
CA GLN A 385 -19.01 1.85 -19.78
C GLN A 385 -19.53 0.82 -18.77
N TYR A 386 -18.67 0.30 -17.92
CA TYR A 386 -19.05 -0.61 -16.84
C TYR A 386 -20.11 0.01 -15.92
N SER A 387 -19.90 1.24 -15.47
CA SER A 387 -20.79 1.94 -14.57
C SER A 387 -22.18 2.17 -15.20
N TYR A 388 -22.21 2.55 -16.47
CA TYR A 388 -23.44 2.65 -17.24
C TYR A 388 -24.17 1.30 -17.36
N LEU A 389 -23.44 0.25 -17.71
CA LEU A 389 -24.03 -1.10 -17.88
C LEU A 389 -24.53 -1.68 -16.56
N ARG A 390 -23.79 -1.48 -15.46
CA ARG A 390 -24.24 -1.84 -14.10
C ARG A 390 -25.58 -1.18 -13.79
N ASP A 391 -25.69 0.12 -13.99
CA ASP A 391 -26.90 0.90 -13.69
C ASP A 391 -28.05 0.52 -14.61
N LYS A 392 -27.80 0.35 -15.89
CA LYS A 392 -28.78 -0.09 -16.90
C LYS A 392 -29.35 -1.46 -16.57
N ASN A 393 -28.51 -2.40 -16.15
CA ASN A 393 -28.92 -3.78 -15.88
C ASN A 393 -29.37 -4.00 -14.43
N GLY A 394 -29.20 -3.00 -13.54
CA GLY A 394 -29.54 -3.09 -12.12
C GLY A 394 -28.69 -4.08 -11.32
N THR A 395 -27.55 -4.49 -11.86
CA THR A 395 -26.60 -5.40 -11.21
C THR A 395 -25.18 -5.16 -11.71
N ALA A 396 -24.21 -5.26 -10.80
CA ALA A 396 -22.78 -5.24 -11.14
C ALA A 396 -22.26 -6.62 -11.59
N ASP A 397 -23.04 -7.68 -11.37
CA ASP A 397 -22.68 -9.01 -11.85
C ASP A 397 -22.80 -9.07 -13.39
N PHE A 398 -21.71 -8.76 -14.05
CA PHE A 398 -21.63 -8.71 -15.50
C PHE A 398 -21.91 -10.07 -16.17
N SER A 399 -21.81 -11.19 -15.46
CA SER A 399 -22.21 -12.50 -15.99
C SER A 399 -23.72 -12.61 -16.24
N GLN A 400 -24.53 -11.76 -15.58
CA GLN A 400 -25.97 -11.68 -15.74
C GLN A 400 -26.42 -10.63 -16.79
N TRP A 401 -25.49 -9.84 -17.33
CA TRP A 401 -25.85 -8.86 -18.34
C TRP A 401 -26.24 -9.54 -19.65
N PRO A 402 -27.35 -9.17 -20.28
CA PRO A 402 -27.78 -9.78 -21.54
C PRO A 402 -26.82 -9.48 -22.69
N ASP A 403 -26.19 -8.30 -22.65
CA ASP A 403 -25.19 -7.84 -23.61
C ASP A 403 -23.96 -7.36 -22.88
N HIS A 404 -22.79 -7.42 -23.53
CA HIS A 404 -21.52 -6.92 -22.99
C HIS A 404 -21.03 -7.63 -21.70
N ASN A 405 -21.40 -8.86 -21.48
CA ASN A 405 -20.96 -9.66 -20.33
C ASN A 405 -19.46 -10.00 -20.35
N VAL A 406 -18.83 -9.86 -21.50
CA VAL A 406 -17.36 -9.93 -21.70
C VAL A 406 -16.89 -8.60 -22.26
N TRP A 407 -15.76 -8.10 -21.77
CA TRP A 407 -15.19 -6.87 -22.32
C TRP A 407 -14.64 -7.11 -23.72
N ASP A 408 -15.19 -6.43 -24.72
CA ASP A 408 -14.70 -6.38 -26.09
C ASP A 408 -14.83 -4.94 -26.62
N GLU A 409 -13.72 -4.35 -26.97
CA GLU A 409 -13.66 -2.98 -27.46
C GLU A 409 -14.41 -2.81 -28.80
N ALA A 410 -14.45 -3.84 -29.63
CA ALA A 410 -15.13 -3.80 -30.90
C ALA A 410 -16.67 -3.83 -30.77
N GLU A 411 -17.19 -4.54 -29.80
CA GLU A 411 -18.65 -4.69 -29.57
C GLU A 411 -19.29 -3.47 -28.90
N ARG A 412 -18.49 -2.54 -28.35
CA ARG A 412 -18.99 -1.37 -27.61
C ARG A 412 -18.92 -0.06 -28.39
N LYS A 413 -18.88 -0.13 -29.71
CA LYS A 413 -18.88 1.06 -30.55
C LYS A 413 -20.11 1.94 -30.35
N ASP A 414 -21.25 1.36 -30.02
CA ASP A 414 -22.48 2.08 -29.68
C ASP A 414 -22.33 2.92 -28.41
N LEU A 415 -21.60 2.41 -27.41
CA LEU A 415 -21.29 3.11 -26.14
C LEU A 415 -20.25 4.23 -26.30
N THR A 416 -19.51 4.25 -27.39
CA THR A 416 -18.54 5.30 -27.73
C THR A 416 -19.05 6.25 -28.82
N ASN A 417 -20.23 6.00 -29.39
CA ASN A 417 -20.81 6.88 -30.41
C ASN A 417 -21.52 8.08 -29.78
N PRO A 418 -21.01 9.33 -30.00
CA PRO A 418 -21.57 10.53 -29.37
C PRO A 418 -23.02 10.84 -29.73
N GLU A 419 -23.57 10.20 -30.76
CA GLU A 419 -24.96 10.41 -31.24
C GLU A 419 -25.98 9.56 -30.49
N THR A 420 -25.52 8.62 -29.65
CA THR A 420 -26.41 7.71 -28.89
C THR A 420 -26.76 8.23 -27.52
N GLU A 421 -27.96 7.88 -27.03
CA GLU A 421 -28.37 8.17 -25.66
C GLU A 421 -27.44 7.47 -24.63
N ALA A 422 -26.98 6.26 -24.95
CA ALA A 422 -26.01 5.52 -24.14
C ALA A 422 -24.74 6.31 -23.89
N TYR A 423 -24.18 6.94 -24.91
CA TYR A 423 -22.97 7.74 -24.78
C TYR A 423 -23.14 8.94 -23.84
N GLN A 424 -24.28 9.60 -23.82
CA GLN A 424 -24.53 10.73 -22.91
C GLN A 424 -24.48 10.28 -21.44
N ASN A 425 -24.95 9.08 -21.15
CA ASN A 425 -24.84 8.50 -19.81
C ASN A 425 -23.41 8.08 -19.48
N VAL A 426 -22.66 7.54 -20.43
CA VAL A 426 -21.23 7.21 -20.27
C VAL A 426 -20.40 8.48 -20.02
N GLU A 427 -20.66 9.53 -20.79
CA GLU A 427 -19.95 10.81 -20.70
C GLU A 427 -20.09 11.49 -19.34
N PHE A 428 -21.20 11.28 -18.63
CA PHE A 428 -21.38 11.74 -17.26
C PHE A 428 -20.30 11.19 -16.31
N PHE A 429 -19.93 9.91 -16.44
CA PHE A 429 -18.88 9.32 -15.62
C PHE A 429 -17.49 9.90 -15.94
N TYR A 430 -17.20 10.28 -17.19
CA TYR A 430 -15.99 11.02 -17.54
C TYR A 430 -15.91 12.35 -16.80
N PHE A 431 -17.01 13.08 -16.82
CA PHE A 431 -17.15 14.37 -16.17
C PHE A 431 -16.92 14.28 -14.67
N VAL A 432 -17.56 13.33 -14.00
CA VAL A 432 -17.41 13.12 -12.55
C VAL A 432 -15.98 12.78 -12.17
N GLN A 433 -15.35 11.86 -12.90
CA GLN A 433 -13.96 11.47 -12.64
C GLN A 433 -12.97 12.60 -12.92
N PHE A 434 -13.24 13.44 -13.90
CA PHE A 434 -12.44 14.65 -14.15
C PHE A 434 -12.47 15.60 -12.95
N ILE A 435 -13.65 15.87 -12.40
CA ILE A 435 -13.81 16.72 -11.19
C ILE A 435 -13.04 16.11 -10.02
N LEU A 436 -13.25 14.82 -9.74
CA LEU A 436 -12.64 14.13 -8.59
C LEU A 436 -11.11 14.10 -8.69
N ASN A 437 -10.57 13.78 -9.85
CA ASN A 437 -9.12 13.75 -10.07
C ASN A 437 -8.51 15.13 -9.85
N ARG A 438 -9.11 16.18 -10.40
CA ARG A 438 -8.67 17.57 -10.23
C ARG A 438 -8.69 17.97 -8.76
N GLN A 439 -9.80 17.74 -8.06
CA GLN A 439 -9.92 18.10 -6.65
C GLN A 439 -8.94 17.33 -5.75
N MET A 440 -8.72 16.05 -6.01
CA MET A 440 -7.76 15.27 -5.25
C MET A 440 -6.31 15.68 -5.54
N GLN A 441 -5.97 16.00 -6.78
CA GLN A 441 -4.66 16.55 -7.14
C GLN A 441 -4.43 17.92 -6.47
N GLU A 442 -5.44 18.79 -6.45
CA GLU A 442 -5.35 20.08 -5.72
C GLU A 442 -5.13 19.88 -4.22
N ALA A 443 -5.79 18.91 -3.60
CA ALA A 443 -5.54 18.56 -2.20
C ALA A 443 -4.12 18.03 -1.98
N HIS A 444 -3.60 17.21 -2.88
CA HIS A 444 -2.24 16.70 -2.83
C HIS A 444 -1.19 17.81 -2.96
N GLU A 445 -1.36 18.73 -3.92
CA GLU A 445 -0.46 19.90 -4.05
C GLU A 445 -0.54 20.82 -2.82
N HIS A 446 -1.74 20.98 -2.24
CA HIS A 446 -1.91 21.72 -1.00
C HIS A 446 -1.13 21.08 0.16
N ALA A 447 -1.19 19.76 0.29
CA ALA A 447 -0.43 19.02 1.29
C ALA A 447 1.09 19.20 1.12
N LYS A 448 1.60 19.08 -0.10
CA LYS A 448 3.02 19.33 -0.41
C LYS A 448 3.45 20.74 -0.01
N ALA A 449 2.66 21.75 -0.37
CA ALA A 449 2.93 23.15 -0.03
C ALA A 449 2.97 23.39 1.48
N LYS A 450 2.21 22.61 2.25
CA LYS A 450 2.19 22.65 3.73
C LYS A 450 3.25 21.77 4.39
N GLY A 451 4.03 21.03 3.62
CA GLY A 451 4.99 20.06 4.13
C GLY A 451 4.34 18.87 4.81
N VAL A 452 3.16 18.46 4.33
CA VAL A 452 2.40 17.30 4.82
C VAL A 452 2.42 16.19 3.76
N ILE A 453 2.81 15.00 4.18
CA ILE A 453 2.78 13.79 3.39
C ILE A 453 1.36 13.23 3.40
N LEU A 454 0.70 13.15 2.25
CA LEU A 454 -0.51 12.35 2.12
C LEU A 454 -0.13 10.88 1.95
N LYS A 455 -0.56 10.05 2.87
CA LYS A 455 -0.35 8.61 2.85
C LYS A 455 -1.65 7.90 2.50
N GLY A 456 -1.68 7.29 1.32
CA GLY A 456 -2.81 6.51 0.83
C GLY A 456 -2.82 5.09 1.39
N ASP A 457 -3.89 4.39 1.11
CA ASP A 457 -4.07 2.98 1.44
C ASP A 457 -4.48 2.22 0.18
N ILE A 458 -3.74 1.16 -0.13
CA ILE A 458 -3.92 0.37 -1.35
C ILE A 458 -4.43 -1.01 -0.97
N PRO A 459 -5.74 -1.29 -1.16
CA PRO A 459 -6.34 -2.59 -0.86
C PRO A 459 -5.67 -3.75 -1.56
N ILE A 460 -5.57 -4.90 -0.90
CA ILE A 460 -5.04 -6.12 -1.54
C ILE A 460 -5.98 -6.64 -2.63
N GLY A 461 -7.28 -6.49 -2.48
CA GLY A 461 -8.28 -7.06 -3.38
C GLY A 461 -9.05 -6.03 -4.20
N VAL A 462 -9.88 -6.54 -5.08
CA VAL A 462 -10.94 -5.81 -5.81
C VAL A 462 -12.24 -6.57 -5.68
N HIS A 463 -13.35 -5.89 -5.86
CA HIS A 463 -14.65 -6.58 -5.84
C HIS A 463 -14.70 -7.65 -6.94
N ARG A 464 -15.32 -8.79 -6.65
CA ARG A 464 -15.47 -9.93 -7.58
C ARG A 464 -16.08 -9.54 -8.91
N HIS A 465 -17.04 -8.62 -8.90
CA HIS A 465 -17.70 -8.08 -10.08
C HIS A 465 -17.24 -6.66 -10.44
N SER A 466 -15.96 -6.37 -10.20
CA SER A 466 -15.35 -5.08 -10.52
C SER A 466 -15.14 -4.87 -12.01
N CYS A 467 -14.99 -3.62 -12.40
CA CYS A 467 -14.54 -3.25 -13.73
C CYS A 467 -13.18 -3.88 -14.08
N ASP A 468 -12.26 -3.97 -13.12
CA ASP A 468 -10.95 -4.57 -13.31
C ASP A 468 -11.06 -6.05 -13.72
N VAL A 469 -11.92 -6.82 -13.06
CA VAL A 469 -12.16 -8.22 -13.40
C VAL A 469 -12.87 -8.34 -14.75
N TRP A 470 -13.82 -7.47 -15.05
CA TRP A 470 -14.53 -7.46 -16.31
C TRP A 470 -13.60 -7.18 -17.50
N MET A 471 -12.65 -6.26 -17.34
CA MET A 471 -11.71 -5.87 -18.40
C MET A 471 -10.58 -6.89 -18.61
N GLU A 472 -9.99 -7.37 -17.52
CA GLU A 472 -8.76 -8.16 -17.54
C GLU A 472 -8.91 -9.44 -16.69
N PRO A 473 -9.90 -10.32 -17.03
CA PRO A 473 -10.23 -11.49 -16.22
C PRO A 473 -9.07 -12.49 -16.07
N LYS A 474 -8.11 -12.47 -16.98
CA LYS A 474 -6.93 -13.36 -16.95
C LYS A 474 -6.10 -13.23 -15.67
N TYR A 475 -6.14 -12.05 -15.02
CA TYR A 475 -5.37 -11.78 -13.80
C TYR A 475 -6.03 -12.25 -12.53
N PHE A 476 -7.25 -12.77 -12.59
CA PHE A 476 -8.06 -13.10 -11.43
C PHE A 476 -8.54 -14.54 -11.42
N ASN A 477 -8.45 -15.20 -10.26
CA ASN A 477 -9.01 -16.53 -10.04
C ASN A 477 -10.41 -16.40 -9.44
N MET A 478 -11.43 -16.58 -10.26
CA MET A 478 -12.84 -16.45 -9.84
C MET A 478 -13.34 -17.64 -9.03
N ASN A 479 -12.62 -18.74 -8.98
CA ASN A 479 -12.94 -19.92 -8.19
C ASN A 479 -12.37 -19.88 -6.76
N GLY A 480 -11.68 -18.82 -6.39
CA GLY A 480 -11.13 -18.60 -5.06
C GLY A 480 -11.66 -17.33 -4.43
N GLN A 481 -11.60 -17.26 -3.10
CA GLN A 481 -11.90 -16.08 -2.29
C GLN A 481 -10.70 -15.77 -1.42
N ALA A 482 -10.22 -14.54 -1.49
CA ALA A 482 -9.16 -14.07 -0.60
C ALA A 482 -9.70 -13.87 0.83
N GLY A 483 -8.88 -14.16 1.80
CA GLY A 483 -9.21 -13.96 3.20
C GLY A 483 -8.00 -14.06 4.11
N ALA A 484 -8.24 -14.26 5.39
CA ALA A 484 -7.24 -14.49 6.41
C ALA A 484 -7.54 -15.79 7.18
N PRO A 485 -6.49 -16.54 7.59
CA PRO A 485 -6.68 -17.70 8.45
C PRO A 485 -7.22 -17.30 9.82
N PRO A 486 -7.76 -18.25 10.61
CA PRO A 486 -8.18 -18.00 11.98
C PRO A 486 -7.09 -17.31 12.82
N ASP A 487 -7.50 -16.30 13.56
CA ASP A 487 -6.65 -15.49 14.43
C ASP A 487 -7.45 -14.95 15.62
N ASP A 488 -6.86 -14.01 16.37
CA ASP A 488 -7.51 -13.38 17.52
C ASP A 488 -8.71 -12.49 17.14
N PHE A 489 -8.83 -12.08 15.88
CA PHE A 489 -9.95 -11.29 15.38
C PHE A 489 -11.12 -12.16 14.96
N SER A 490 -10.88 -13.38 14.48
CA SER A 490 -11.92 -14.30 14.01
C SER A 490 -11.47 -15.75 14.13
N VAL A 491 -12.17 -16.51 14.96
CA VAL A 491 -11.93 -17.96 15.17
C VAL A 491 -12.22 -18.81 13.92
N ASN A 492 -13.07 -18.33 13.04
CA ASN A 492 -13.42 -18.98 11.79
C ASN A 492 -12.64 -18.47 10.57
N GLY A 493 -11.63 -17.61 10.80
CA GLY A 493 -10.98 -16.87 9.75
C GLY A 493 -11.85 -15.77 9.17
N GLN A 494 -11.27 -14.99 8.28
CA GLN A 494 -11.98 -13.94 7.55
C GLN A 494 -12.12 -14.34 6.09
N ASN A 495 -13.31 -14.19 5.53
CA ASN A 495 -13.56 -14.34 4.12
C ASN A 495 -13.91 -12.97 3.52
N TRP A 496 -12.98 -12.38 2.79
CA TRP A 496 -13.17 -11.06 2.18
C TRP A 496 -13.96 -11.11 0.87
N GLY A 497 -14.11 -12.29 0.29
CA GLY A 497 -14.90 -12.52 -0.92
C GLY A 497 -14.22 -12.06 -2.23
N PHE A 498 -13.07 -11.43 -2.19
CA PHE A 498 -12.34 -10.99 -3.37
C PHE A 498 -11.81 -12.18 -4.18
N PRO A 499 -11.75 -12.10 -5.52
CA PRO A 499 -11.00 -13.07 -6.28
C PRO A 499 -9.52 -13.02 -5.91
N THR A 500 -8.82 -14.14 -5.98
CA THR A 500 -7.39 -14.17 -5.81
C THR A 500 -6.69 -13.84 -7.13
N TYR A 501 -5.41 -13.42 -7.07
CA TYR A 501 -4.66 -13.07 -8.29
C TYR A 501 -4.07 -14.30 -8.95
N ASN A 502 -4.13 -14.32 -10.28
CA ASN A 502 -3.38 -15.25 -11.10
C ASN A 502 -1.96 -14.67 -11.34
N TRP A 503 -1.07 -14.91 -10.39
CA TRP A 503 0.28 -14.37 -10.44
C TRP A 503 1.09 -14.89 -11.63
N ASP A 504 0.82 -16.11 -12.12
CA ASP A 504 1.48 -16.64 -13.30
C ASP A 504 1.21 -15.78 -14.54
N GLU A 505 -0.03 -15.33 -14.71
CA GLU A 505 -0.37 -14.39 -15.78
C GLU A 505 0.17 -12.99 -15.55
N MET A 506 0.11 -12.49 -14.30
CA MET A 506 0.64 -11.16 -13.98
C MET A 506 2.16 -11.07 -14.17
N LEU A 507 2.90 -12.14 -13.87
CA LEU A 507 4.35 -12.17 -14.03
C LEU A 507 4.80 -12.19 -15.50
N LYS A 508 3.97 -12.65 -16.42
CA LYS A 508 4.29 -12.67 -17.86
C LYS A 508 4.54 -11.28 -18.45
N ASP A 509 3.82 -10.28 -17.95
CA ASP A 509 3.99 -8.88 -18.36
C ASP A 509 4.71 -8.03 -17.29
N GLY A 510 5.31 -8.69 -16.30
CA GLY A 510 6.04 -8.03 -15.22
C GLY A 510 5.12 -7.27 -14.25
N CYS A 511 3.95 -7.79 -13.96
CA CYS A 511 2.96 -7.20 -13.04
C CYS A 511 2.48 -5.81 -13.49
N LEU A 512 2.23 -5.63 -14.77
CA LEU A 512 1.85 -4.34 -15.36
C LEU A 512 0.58 -3.75 -14.73
N TRP A 513 -0.41 -4.58 -14.40
CA TRP A 513 -1.64 -4.13 -13.75
C TRP A 513 -1.36 -3.44 -12.40
N TRP A 514 -0.51 -4.03 -11.56
CA TRP A 514 -0.09 -3.44 -10.29
C TRP A 514 0.75 -2.18 -10.48
N THR A 515 1.66 -2.18 -11.45
CA THR A 515 2.49 -1.01 -11.77
C THR A 515 1.62 0.18 -12.18
N ARG A 516 0.65 -0.02 -13.08
CA ARG A 516 -0.32 1.02 -13.48
C ARG A 516 -1.12 1.56 -12.29
N ARG A 517 -1.53 0.67 -11.38
CA ARG A 517 -2.24 1.04 -10.15
C ARG A 517 -1.40 1.96 -9.26
N PHE A 518 -0.16 1.58 -8.98
CA PHE A 518 0.74 2.41 -8.18
C PHE A 518 1.05 3.75 -8.85
N GLN A 519 1.29 3.76 -10.15
CA GLN A 519 1.52 4.99 -10.91
C GLN A 519 0.32 5.94 -10.84
N ASN A 520 -0.89 5.42 -10.95
CA ASN A 520 -2.09 6.24 -10.79
C ASN A 520 -2.20 6.82 -9.37
N MET A 521 -1.94 6.02 -8.34
CA MET A 521 -1.99 6.48 -6.95
C MET A 521 -0.91 7.52 -6.62
N SER A 522 0.24 7.48 -7.28
CA SER A 522 1.32 8.47 -7.09
C SER A 522 0.94 9.90 -7.54
N LYS A 523 -0.16 10.06 -8.27
CA LYS A 523 -0.73 11.37 -8.59
C LYS A 523 -1.38 12.06 -7.39
N PHE A 524 -1.72 11.28 -6.35
CA PHE A 524 -2.50 11.71 -5.21
C PHE A 524 -1.78 11.57 -3.88
N PHE A 525 -0.74 10.75 -3.82
CA PHE A 525 -0.05 10.39 -2.58
C PHE A 525 1.46 10.39 -2.75
N ASP A 526 2.16 10.64 -1.65
CA ASP A 526 3.63 10.55 -1.56
C ASP A 526 4.11 9.40 -0.67
N ALA A 527 3.18 8.75 0.00
CA ALA A 527 3.39 7.51 0.74
C ALA A 527 2.14 6.63 0.61
N TYR A 528 2.30 5.34 0.82
CA TYR A 528 1.15 4.43 0.85
C TYR A 528 1.37 3.27 1.81
N ARG A 529 0.25 2.74 2.30
CA ARG A 529 0.17 1.48 3.01
C ARG A 529 -0.22 0.40 2.00
N ILE A 530 0.62 -0.61 1.84
CA ILE A 530 0.20 -1.85 1.17
C ILE A 530 -0.65 -2.61 2.16
N ASP A 531 -1.93 -2.70 1.88
CA ASP A 531 -2.85 -3.55 2.62
C ASP A 531 -2.47 -5.02 2.42
N HIS A 532 -2.42 -5.75 3.51
CA HIS A 532 -2.08 -7.18 3.53
C HIS A 532 -0.86 -7.54 2.67
N VAL A 533 0.30 -6.99 2.98
CA VAL A 533 1.55 -7.26 2.22
C VAL A 533 1.87 -8.75 2.14
N LEU A 534 1.42 -9.52 3.13
CA LEU A 534 1.55 -10.98 3.17
C LEU A 534 0.96 -11.65 1.93
N GLY A 535 -0.05 -11.03 1.30
CA GLY A 535 -0.68 -11.50 0.07
C GLY A 535 0.27 -11.59 -1.13
N PHE A 536 1.39 -10.85 -1.12
CA PHE A 536 2.44 -10.95 -2.15
C PHE A 536 3.40 -12.13 -1.94
N PHE A 537 3.43 -12.66 -0.72
CA PHE A 537 4.14 -13.88 -0.36
C PHE A 537 3.26 -15.09 -0.60
N ARG A 538 2.06 -15.07 -0.05
CA ARG A 538 0.98 -16.03 -0.17
C ARG A 538 -0.33 -15.38 0.27
N ILE A 539 -1.43 -15.85 -0.26
CA ILE A 539 -2.78 -15.46 0.15
C ILE A 539 -3.50 -16.64 0.81
N TRP A 540 -4.33 -16.36 1.81
CA TRP A 540 -5.27 -17.35 2.30
C TRP A 540 -6.42 -17.45 1.31
N GLU A 541 -6.45 -18.56 0.57
CA GLU A 541 -7.42 -18.79 -0.49
C GLU A 541 -8.50 -19.76 -0.01
N ILE A 542 -9.74 -19.27 -0.02
CA ILE A 542 -10.92 -19.98 0.44
C ILE A 542 -11.71 -20.42 -0.78
N PRO A 543 -12.14 -21.71 -0.86
CA PRO A 543 -13.00 -22.17 -1.94
C PRO A 543 -14.32 -21.37 -2.00
N VAL A 544 -14.84 -21.09 -3.20
CA VAL A 544 -16.07 -20.28 -3.39
C VAL A 544 -17.30 -20.90 -2.77
N ASN A 545 -17.31 -22.21 -2.53
CA ASN A 545 -18.39 -22.91 -1.86
C ASN A 545 -18.33 -22.83 -0.32
N CYS A 546 -17.33 -22.17 0.24
CA CYS A 546 -17.18 -21.94 1.68
C CYS A 546 -17.61 -20.53 2.07
N VAL A 547 -18.23 -20.42 3.24
CA VAL A 547 -18.58 -19.16 3.91
C VAL A 547 -17.45 -18.74 4.86
N HIS A 548 -16.97 -19.69 5.68
CA HIS A 548 -15.89 -19.48 6.63
C HIS A 548 -14.52 -19.76 6.04
N GLY A 549 -13.48 -19.27 6.70
CA GLY A 549 -12.09 -19.42 6.26
C GLY A 549 -11.40 -20.73 6.66
N LEU A 550 -12.03 -21.60 7.44
CA LEU A 550 -11.38 -22.79 8.00
C LEU A 550 -10.88 -23.80 6.94
N LEU A 551 -11.59 -23.93 5.82
CA LEU A 551 -11.23 -24.81 4.71
C LEU A 551 -10.32 -24.15 3.67
N GLY A 552 -9.79 -22.97 3.98
CA GLY A 552 -8.81 -22.29 3.15
C GLY A 552 -7.45 -22.98 3.16
N GLN A 553 -6.60 -22.56 2.26
CA GLN A 553 -5.21 -22.96 2.17
C GLN A 553 -4.34 -21.79 1.68
N PHE A 554 -3.08 -21.74 2.06
CA PHE A 554 -2.17 -20.76 1.50
C PHE A 554 -1.88 -21.05 0.03
N ALA A 555 -1.97 -20.02 -0.80
CA ALA A 555 -1.70 -20.07 -2.22
C ALA A 555 -0.69 -18.95 -2.59
N PRO A 556 0.49 -19.31 -3.10
CA PRO A 556 1.05 -20.65 -3.24
C PRO A 556 1.59 -21.22 -1.92
N ALA A 557 1.67 -22.54 -1.83
CA ALA A 557 2.34 -23.23 -0.74
C ALA A 557 2.88 -24.58 -1.22
N LEU A 558 3.85 -25.11 -0.50
CA LEU A 558 4.42 -26.44 -0.76
C LEU A 558 3.52 -27.51 -0.16
N ALA A 559 2.55 -27.98 -0.94
CA ALA A 559 1.67 -29.07 -0.56
C ALA A 559 2.45 -30.35 -0.25
N MET A 560 1.84 -31.27 0.49
CA MET A 560 2.46 -32.49 0.97
C MET A 560 1.94 -33.74 0.23
N THR A 561 2.83 -34.66 -0.07
CA THR A 561 2.48 -35.99 -0.56
C THR A 561 2.04 -36.88 0.60
N ARG A 562 1.34 -37.98 0.28
CA ARG A 562 1.01 -39.01 1.27
C ARG A 562 2.28 -39.56 1.98
N GLY A 563 3.35 -39.77 1.23
CA GLY A 563 4.62 -40.25 1.77
C GLY A 563 5.27 -39.27 2.74
N GLU A 564 5.24 -37.99 2.41
CA GLU A 564 5.74 -36.95 3.33
C GLU A 564 4.94 -36.91 4.64
N ILE A 565 3.61 -37.00 4.54
CA ILE A 565 2.73 -37.00 5.73
C ILE A 565 3.06 -38.21 6.62
N GLN A 566 3.18 -39.40 6.03
CA GLN A 566 3.52 -40.64 6.73
C GLN A 566 4.93 -40.58 7.37
N SER A 567 5.87 -39.86 6.77
CA SER A 567 7.21 -39.67 7.31
C SER A 567 7.25 -38.97 8.68
N TYR A 568 6.21 -38.23 9.04
CA TYR A 568 6.04 -37.64 10.38
C TYR A 568 5.54 -38.64 11.43
N GLY A 569 5.19 -39.87 11.00
CA GLY A 569 4.67 -40.91 11.89
C GLY A 569 3.14 -40.95 11.96
N LEU A 570 2.42 -40.17 11.16
CA LEU A 570 0.97 -40.19 11.09
C LEU A 570 0.49 -41.37 10.20
N ASN A 571 -0.39 -42.20 10.74
CA ASN A 571 -1.12 -43.20 9.94
C ASN A 571 -2.17 -42.43 9.08
N PHE A 572 -1.76 -42.09 7.87
CA PHE A 572 -2.58 -41.27 6.97
C PHE A 572 -3.74 -42.03 6.35
N GLN A 573 -4.93 -41.79 6.86
CA GLN A 573 -6.19 -42.36 6.33
C GLN A 573 -6.90 -41.30 5.49
N GLU A 574 -6.62 -41.29 4.20
CA GLU A 574 -7.03 -40.19 3.29
C GLU A 574 -8.53 -39.91 3.34
N ASP A 575 -9.38 -40.92 3.17
CA ASP A 575 -10.84 -40.73 3.19
C ASP A 575 -11.35 -40.17 4.54
N ARG A 576 -10.81 -40.68 5.64
CA ARG A 576 -11.20 -40.24 6.99
C ARG A 576 -10.75 -38.82 7.28
N PHE A 577 -9.59 -38.42 6.82
CA PHE A 577 -8.96 -37.14 7.18
C PHE A 577 -9.33 -35.97 6.26
N THR A 578 -9.83 -36.26 5.06
CA THR A 578 -10.19 -35.24 4.08
C THR A 578 -11.70 -35.06 3.90
N ARG A 579 -12.49 -35.88 4.52
CA ARG A 579 -13.94 -35.84 4.49
C ARG A 579 -14.49 -35.33 5.83
N PRO A 580 -15.58 -34.57 5.88
CA PRO A 580 -16.20 -34.15 7.16
C PRO A 580 -16.39 -35.33 8.12
N PHE A 581 -15.89 -35.16 9.34
CA PHE A 581 -15.93 -36.21 10.35
C PHE A 581 -17.23 -36.14 11.15
N ILE A 582 -18.21 -36.92 10.76
CA ILE A 582 -19.56 -36.93 11.32
C ILE A 582 -19.89 -38.31 11.84
N THR A 583 -19.99 -38.43 13.17
CA THR A 583 -20.39 -39.67 13.89
C THR A 583 -21.50 -39.34 14.87
N ASP A 584 -22.14 -40.38 15.46
CA ASP A 584 -23.19 -40.21 16.45
C ASP A 584 -22.72 -39.34 17.63
N TRP A 585 -21.54 -39.62 18.18
CA TRP A 585 -21.04 -38.87 19.33
C TRP A 585 -20.72 -37.41 18.99
N VAL A 586 -20.29 -37.12 17.76
CA VAL A 586 -20.07 -35.72 17.29
C VAL A 586 -21.39 -34.98 17.24
N LEU A 587 -22.42 -35.63 16.69
CA LEU A 587 -23.75 -35.02 16.60
C LEU A 587 -24.38 -34.78 17.97
N ASP A 588 -24.25 -35.73 18.90
CA ASP A 588 -24.76 -35.60 20.25
C ASP A 588 -24.07 -34.47 21.02
N ARG A 589 -22.75 -34.32 20.85
CA ARG A 589 -21.98 -33.24 21.47
C ARG A 589 -22.24 -31.88 20.85
N MET A 590 -22.48 -31.81 19.55
CA MET A 590 -22.66 -30.55 18.82
C MET A 590 -24.10 -30.06 18.86
N PHE A 591 -25.11 -30.96 18.71
CA PHE A 591 -26.48 -30.56 18.53
C PHE A 591 -27.42 -30.96 19.69
N HIS A 592 -26.93 -31.72 20.65
CA HIS A 592 -27.68 -32.16 21.83
C HIS A 592 -29.03 -32.81 21.45
N GLU A 593 -30.15 -32.33 21.97
CA GLU A 593 -31.48 -32.84 21.64
C GLU A 593 -31.90 -32.70 20.18
N ARG A 594 -31.24 -31.86 19.39
CA ARG A 594 -31.50 -31.72 17.94
C ARG A 594 -30.70 -32.69 17.07
N ALA A 595 -29.87 -33.54 17.65
CA ALA A 595 -29.02 -34.47 16.88
C ALA A 595 -29.83 -35.39 15.96
N ALA A 596 -30.99 -35.90 16.44
CA ALA A 596 -31.90 -36.74 15.62
C ALA A 596 -32.46 -35.98 14.43
N GLU A 597 -32.88 -34.73 14.65
CA GLU A 597 -33.37 -33.84 13.59
C GLU A 597 -32.30 -33.61 12.52
N VAL A 598 -31.05 -33.34 12.91
CA VAL A 598 -29.95 -33.13 11.99
C VAL A 598 -29.68 -34.37 11.16
N LYS A 599 -29.68 -35.57 11.77
CA LYS A 599 -29.49 -36.82 11.03
C LYS A 599 -30.58 -37.02 9.97
N GLU A 600 -31.81 -36.79 10.31
CA GLU A 600 -32.92 -37.02 9.39
C GLU A 600 -32.96 -36.02 8.25
N LYS A 601 -32.80 -34.74 8.57
CA LYS A 601 -32.97 -33.66 7.58
C LYS A 601 -31.74 -33.44 6.67
N TYR A 602 -30.52 -33.56 7.21
CA TYR A 602 -29.33 -33.03 6.55
C TYR A 602 -28.27 -34.09 6.24
N LEU A 603 -28.40 -35.32 6.78
CA LEU A 603 -27.39 -36.34 6.65
C LEU A 603 -27.88 -37.61 5.98
N ASP A 604 -26.94 -38.26 5.24
CA ASP A 604 -27.08 -39.62 4.78
C ASP A 604 -26.06 -40.51 5.48
N ARG A 605 -26.36 -41.80 5.63
CA ARG A 605 -25.44 -42.79 6.18
C ARG A 605 -24.29 -43.03 5.19
N LEU A 606 -23.05 -42.91 5.62
CA LEU A 606 -21.85 -43.17 4.80
C LEU A 606 -21.35 -44.61 4.96
N ASP A 607 -21.20 -45.05 6.22
CA ASP A 607 -20.77 -46.38 6.58
C ASP A 607 -21.34 -46.78 7.99
N GLU A 608 -20.78 -47.80 8.61
CA GLU A 608 -21.24 -48.26 9.91
C GLU A 608 -21.06 -47.24 11.03
N GLU A 609 -20.09 -46.35 10.93
CA GLU A 609 -19.73 -45.35 11.95
C GLU A 609 -20.12 -43.94 11.55
N ARG A 610 -19.99 -43.59 10.24
CA ARG A 610 -20.03 -42.22 9.78
C ARG A 610 -21.24 -41.83 8.97
N TYR A 611 -21.53 -40.54 8.99
CA TYR A 611 -22.51 -39.86 8.15
C TYR A 611 -21.81 -38.92 7.16
N GLN A 612 -22.53 -38.52 6.14
CA GLN A 612 -22.13 -37.47 5.20
C GLN A 612 -23.26 -36.47 5.01
N MET A 613 -22.93 -35.25 4.63
CA MET A 613 -23.96 -34.25 4.29
C MET A 613 -24.71 -34.67 3.03
N LYS A 614 -26.03 -34.47 3.03
CA LYS A 614 -26.85 -34.65 1.82
C LYS A 614 -26.40 -33.70 0.72
N PRO A 615 -26.52 -34.04 -0.57
CA PRO A 615 -26.08 -33.20 -1.69
C PRO A 615 -26.67 -31.79 -1.69
N GLU A 616 -27.83 -31.58 -1.11
CA GLU A 616 -28.51 -30.29 -1.03
C GLU A 616 -27.86 -29.33 -0.02
N VAL A 617 -27.04 -29.85 0.90
CA VAL A 617 -26.42 -29.11 2.00
C VAL A 617 -24.94 -29.50 2.20
N ASP A 618 -24.28 -30.06 1.20
CA ASP A 618 -22.90 -30.56 1.29
C ASP A 618 -21.81 -29.47 1.20
N THR A 619 -22.22 -28.23 1.02
CA THR A 619 -21.32 -27.08 1.06
C THR A 619 -21.87 -26.00 1.97
N GLN A 620 -21.00 -25.18 2.54
CA GLN A 620 -21.42 -24.06 3.38
C GLN A 620 -22.30 -23.06 2.63
N ARG A 621 -22.06 -22.81 1.34
CA ARG A 621 -22.90 -21.91 0.53
C ARG A 621 -24.31 -22.45 0.33
N LYS A 622 -24.46 -23.76 0.17
CA LYS A 622 -25.78 -24.39 0.09
C LYS A 622 -26.56 -24.28 1.41
N VAL A 623 -25.85 -24.46 2.52
CA VAL A 623 -26.44 -24.25 3.86
C VAL A 623 -26.83 -22.77 4.05
N GLU A 624 -25.96 -21.84 3.69
CA GLU A 624 -26.26 -20.40 3.74
C GLU A 624 -27.54 -20.06 2.96
N ALA A 625 -27.67 -20.56 1.73
CA ALA A 625 -28.85 -20.33 0.90
C ALA A 625 -30.13 -20.88 1.52
N LEU A 626 -30.05 -22.04 2.18
CA LEU A 626 -31.21 -22.65 2.88
C LEU A 626 -31.65 -21.80 4.08
N PHE A 627 -30.75 -21.12 4.75
CA PHE A 627 -31.02 -20.34 5.97
C PHE A 627 -31.02 -18.81 5.73
N GLN A 628 -31.04 -18.34 4.47
CA GLN A 628 -30.84 -16.93 4.14
C GLN A 628 -31.87 -15.99 4.81
N ASP A 629 -33.13 -16.42 4.97
CA ASP A 629 -34.21 -15.61 5.52
C ASP A 629 -34.46 -15.90 7.00
N VAL A 630 -33.64 -16.70 7.63
CA VAL A 630 -33.77 -17.12 9.02
C VAL A 630 -33.21 -16.07 9.96
N THR A 631 -34.04 -15.63 10.92
CA THR A 631 -33.68 -14.66 11.97
C THR A 631 -33.76 -15.24 13.38
N ASP A 632 -34.32 -16.43 13.53
CA ASP A 632 -34.42 -17.12 14.82
C ASP A 632 -33.01 -17.58 15.28
N GLU A 633 -32.64 -17.23 16.50
CA GLU A 633 -31.30 -17.52 17.05
C GLU A 633 -31.02 -19.04 17.13
N LYS A 634 -32.05 -19.87 17.38
CA LYS A 634 -31.90 -21.32 17.46
C LYS A 634 -31.62 -21.92 16.07
N GLU A 635 -32.23 -21.37 15.05
CA GLU A 635 -32.01 -21.80 13.67
C GLU A 635 -30.64 -21.28 13.15
N ILE A 636 -30.24 -20.07 13.54
CA ILE A 636 -28.89 -19.55 13.27
C ILE A 636 -27.81 -20.44 13.93
N TRP A 637 -28.06 -20.86 15.18
CA TRP A 637 -27.16 -21.79 15.87
C TRP A 637 -27.08 -23.14 15.15
N LEU A 638 -28.19 -23.67 14.65
CA LEU A 638 -28.23 -24.88 13.83
C LEU A 638 -27.41 -24.72 12.53
N ARG A 639 -27.61 -23.61 11.82
CA ARG A 639 -26.86 -23.28 10.62
C ARG A 639 -25.36 -23.28 10.89
N ASP A 640 -24.91 -22.61 11.95
CA ASP A 640 -23.50 -22.50 12.33
C ASP A 640 -22.92 -23.87 12.71
N GLY A 641 -23.71 -24.72 13.33
CA GLY A 641 -23.36 -26.12 13.59
C GLY A 641 -23.16 -26.93 12.30
N LEU A 642 -24.01 -26.73 11.29
CA LEU A 642 -23.84 -27.37 9.98
C LEU A 642 -22.56 -26.88 9.26
N TYR A 643 -22.24 -25.59 9.35
CA TYR A 643 -20.94 -25.06 8.86
C TYR A 643 -19.78 -25.75 9.54
N ALA A 644 -19.84 -25.93 10.85
CA ALA A 644 -18.78 -26.57 11.63
C ALA A 644 -18.63 -28.06 11.25
N LEU A 645 -19.72 -28.80 11.02
CA LEU A 645 -19.64 -30.19 10.54
C LEU A 645 -18.88 -30.30 9.22
N ILE A 646 -19.16 -29.39 8.27
CA ILE A 646 -18.51 -29.38 6.95
C ILE A 646 -17.02 -29.08 7.07
N SER A 647 -16.62 -28.29 8.05
CA SER A 647 -15.21 -27.88 8.25
C SER A 647 -14.39 -28.88 9.06
N ASP A 648 -15.00 -29.88 9.68
CA ASP A 648 -14.31 -30.84 10.56
C ASP A 648 -13.53 -31.89 9.75
N VAL A 649 -12.40 -31.47 9.21
CA VAL A 649 -11.43 -32.29 8.48
C VAL A 649 -10.04 -32.07 9.05
N LEU A 650 -9.16 -33.06 8.90
CA LEU A 650 -7.77 -32.95 9.37
C LEU A 650 -6.84 -32.38 8.28
N PHE A 651 -7.14 -32.68 7.01
CA PHE A 651 -6.44 -32.18 5.84
C PHE A 651 -7.42 -31.66 4.79
N VAL A 652 -6.94 -30.69 4.01
CA VAL A 652 -7.61 -30.24 2.79
C VAL A 652 -6.75 -30.64 1.59
N ARG A 653 -7.40 -30.95 0.46
CA ARG A 653 -6.70 -31.24 -0.78
C ARG A 653 -6.17 -29.96 -1.41
N ASP A 654 -4.99 -30.06 -2.02
CA ASP A 654 -4.49 -28.96 -2.83
C ASP A 654 -5.47 -28.65 -3.98
N ARG A 655 -5.69 -27.37 -4.24
CA ARG A 655 -6.69 -26.94 -5.24
C ARG A 655 -6.21 -27.11 -6.69
N LYS A 656 -4.91 -27.18 -6.92
CA LYS A 656 -4.31 -27.39 -8.25
C LYS A 656 -4.02 -28.87 -8.52
N ASP A 657 -3.63 -29.60 -7.47
CA ASP A 657 -3.32 -31.04 -7.55
C ASP A 657 -4.01 -31.79 -6.40
N PRO A 658 -5.17 -32.43 -6.63
CA PRO A 658 -5.92 -33.12 -5.59
C PRO A 658 -5.22 -34.35 -5.00
N GLU A 659 -4.09 -34.78 -5.55
CA GLU A 659 -3.24 -35.83 -5.00
C GLU A 659 -2.29 -35.33 -3.91
N LEU A 660 -2.25 -34.00 -3.69
CA LEU A 660 -1.47 -33.35 -2.64
C LEU A 660 -2.39 -32.78 -1.55
N PHE A 661 -1.81 -32.56 -0.37
CA PHE A 661 -2.57 -32.19 0.82
C PHE A 661 -1.91 -31.06 1.58
N HIS A 662 -2.77 -30.30 2.32
CA HIS A 662 -2.36 -29.32 3.32
C HIS A 662 -3.01 -29.68 4.65
N PRO A 663 -2.31 -29.57 5.79
CA PRO A 663 -2.98 -29.71 7.08
C PRO A 663 -4.03 -28.59 7.24
N ARG A 664 -5.22 -28.96 7.73
CA ARG A 664 -6.28 -27.97 7.96
C ARG A 664 -5.93 -27.10 9.16
N ILE A 665 -5.98 -25.79 8.98
CA ILE A 665 -5.64 -24.85 10.03
C ILE A 665 -6.57 -25.01 11.24
N SER A 666 -6.02 -24.91 12.45
CA SER A 666 -6.77 -25.04 13.72
C SER A 666 -7.51 -26.36 13.89
N ALA A 667 -7.14 -27.40 13.17
CA ALA A 667 -7.79 -28.72 13.27
C ALA A 667 -7.74 -29.32 14.66
N GLN A 668 -6.78 -28.91 15.50
CA GLN A 668 -6.63 -29.33 16.88
C GLN A 668 -7.84 -28.98 17.76
N LEU A 669 -8.70 -28.06 17.33
CA LEU A 669 -9.90 -27.64 18.04
C LEU A 669 -11.15 -28.47 17.69
N ASP A 670 -11.03 -29.40 16.74
CA ASP A 670 -12.15 -30.12 16.17
C ASP A 670 -12.19 -31.61 16.55
N PHE A 671 -13.35 -32.22 16.31
CA PHE A 671 -13.63 -33.60 16.71
C PHE A 671 -12.78 -34.64 15.98
N ILE A 672 -12.42 -34.41 14.71
CA ILE A 672 -11.52 -35.32 13.98
C ILE A 672 -10.18 -35.46 14.67
N TYR A 673 -9.61 -34.35 15.15
CA TYR A 673 -8.37 -34.38 15.92
C TYR A 673 -8.56 -35.03 17.28
N GLU A 674 -9.64 -34.73 17.99
CA GLU A 674 -9.98 -35.36 19.29
C GLU A 674 -10.07 -36.89 19.15
N SER A 675 -10.54 -37.39 18.03
CA SER A 675 -10.69 -38.81 17.74
C SER A 675 -9.39 -39.58 17.50
N LEU A 676 -8.26 -38.88 17.31
CA LEU A 676 -6.96 -39.48 17.03
C LEU A 676 -6.36 -40.11 18.29
N TYR A 677 -5.58 -41.17 18.10
CA TYR A 677 -4.69 -41.66 19.15
C TYR A 677 -3.57 -40.68 19.46
N ASP A 678 -3.01 -40.73 20.65
CA ASP A 678 -1.97 -39.79 21.12
C ASP A 678 -0.74 -39.77 20.21
N ASN A 679 -0.32 -40.89 19.66
CA ASN A 679 0.79 -40.96 18.71
C ASN A 679 0.46 -40.19 17.41
N ASP A 680 -0.76 -40.30 16.91
CA ASP A 680 -1.20 -39.60 15.71
C ASP A 680 -1.38 -38.10 15.96
N LYS A 681 -1.89 -37.70 17.14
CA LYS A 681 -1.93 -36.30 17.57
C LYS A 681 -0.53 -35.69 17.61
N ALA A 682 0.42 -36.37 18.20
CA ALA A 682 1.81 -35.90 18.27
C ALA A 682 2.44 -35.78 16.88
N ALA A 683 2.22 -36.77 16.00
CA ALA A 683 2.68 -36.75 14.62
C ALA A 683 2.06 -35.60 13.82
N PHE A 684 0.76 -35.43 13.93
CA PHE A 684 0.05 -34.32 13.29
C PHE A 684 0.55 -32.94 13.77
N ASN A 685 0.76 -32.76 15.06
CA ASN A 685 1.26 -31.51 15.61
C ASN A 685 2.67 -31.19 15.11
N ARG A 686 3.57 -32.17 14.98
CA ARG A 686 4.91 -31.97 14.40
C ARG A 686 4.82 -31.53 12.94
N LEU A 687 4.01 -32.23 12.16
CA LEU A 687 3.73 -31.92 10.77
C LEU A 687 3.11 -30.52 10.62
N TYR A 688 2.10 -30.21 11.39
CA TYR A 688 1.40 -28.92 11.41
C TYR A 688 2.35 -27.75 11.69
N ASN A 689 3.17 -27.88 12.75
CA ASN A 689 4.12 -26.84 13.12
C ASN A 689 5.20 -26.64 12.05
N ASP A 690 5.69 -27.73 11.46
CA ASP A 690 6.66 -27.63 10.37
C ASP A 690 6.05 -26.97 9.14
N TYR A 691 4.84 -27.39 8.76
CA TYR A 691 4.14 -26.86 7.60
C TYR A 691 3.87 -25.36 7.71
N PHE A 692 3.26 -24.89 8.80
CA PHE A 692 2.84 -23.50 8.93
C PHE A 692 3.97 -22.55 9.30
N TYR A 693 5.02 -23.00 9.99
CA TYR A 693 6.04 -22.10 10.55
C TYR A 693 7.45 -22.24 9.95
N ARG A 694 7.75 -23.28 9.17
CA ARG A 694 9.10 -23.50 8.64
C ARG A 694 9.13 -23.86 7.16
N ARG A 695 8.36 -24.85 6.75
CA ARG A 695 8.42 -25.48 5.42
C ARG A 695 8.44 -24.48 4.27
N ASN A 696 7.63 -23.45 4.34
CA ASN A 696 7.37 -22.54 3.25
C ASN A 696 8.22 -21.27 3.24
N ASN A 697 9.02 -21.01 4.26
CA ASN A 697 9.72 -19.71 4.41
C ASN A 697 10.58 -19.36 3.19
N GLN A 698 11.46 -20.25 2.76
CA GLN A 698 12.32 -19.99 1.61
C GLN A 698 11.54 -19.90 0.30
N PHE A 699 10.50 -20.70 0.17
CA PHE A 699 9.61 -20.68 -1.00
C PHE A 699 8.86 -19.35 -1.07
N TRP A 700 8.24 -18.91 0.01
CA TRP A 700 7.51 -17.63 0.07
C TRP A 700 8.43 -16.41 -0.09
N TYR A 701 9.66 -16.47 0.43
CA TYR A 701 10.66 -15.46 0.10
C TYR A 701 10.86 -15.33 -1.41
N GLY A 702 11.07 -16.43 -2.10
CA GLY A 702 11.21 -16.44 -3.57
C GLY A 702 9.98 -15.92 -4.30
N GLU A 703 8.78 -16.26 -3.82
CA GLU A 703 7.51 -15.77 -4.41
C GLU A 703 7.33 -14.27 -4.24
N ALA A 704 7.67 -13.71 -3.09
CA ALA A 704 7.65 -12.27 -2.86
C ALA A 704 8.68 -11.53 -3.73
N MET A 705 9.88 -12.07 -3.84
CA MET A 705 10.99 -11.46 -4.60
C MET A 705 10.78 -11.49 -6.12
N LYS A 706 9.86 -12.30 -6.64
CA LYS A 706 9.43 -12.20 -8.04
C LYS A 706 8.58 -10.95 -8.33
N LYS A 707 7.93 -10.37 -7.33
CA LYS A 707 6.89 -9.34 -7.45
C LYS A 707 7.29 -8.01 -6.83
N LEU A 708 7.57 -8.01 -5.54
CA LEU A 708 7.75 -6.80 -4.73
C LEU A 708 8.89 -5.88 -5.18
N PRO A 709 10.08 -6.35 -5.58
CA PRO A 709 11.16 -5.44 -5.99
C PRO A 709 10.75 -4.49 -7.10
N LYS A 710 10.04 -4.98 -8.11
CA LYS A 710 9.54 -4.16 -9.21
C LYS A 710 8.43 -3.22 -8.76
N LEU A 711 7.51 -3.70 -7.94
CA LEU A 711 6.34 -2.95 -7.50
C LEU A 711 6.70 -1.79 -6.58
N VAL A 712 7.57 -2.01 -5.60
CA VAL A 712 8.01 -0.94 -4.67
C VAL A 712 8.87 0.12 -5.35
N GLN A 713 9.43 -0.19 -6.51
CA GLN A 713 10.23 0.73 -7.34
C GLN A 713 9.42 1.36 -8.49
N ALA A 714 8.13 1.03 -8.62
CA ALA A 714 7.29 1.55 -9.70
C ALA A 714 7.04 3.06 -9.58
N THR A 715 7.13 3.61 -8.38
CA THR A 715 6.94 5.04 -8.07
C THR A 715 7.92 5.49 -7.00
N ARG A 716 8.02 6.81 -6.80
CA ARG A 716 8.80 7.41 -5.71
C ARG A 716 8.04 7.52 -4.39
N MET A 717 6.83 6.98 -4.26
CA MET A 717 6.10 6.99 -2.99
C MET A 717 6.85 6.21 -1.92
N LEU A 718 6.81 6.68 -0.68
CA LEU A 718 7.31 5.95 0.49
C LEU A 718 6.45 4.71 0.75
N VAL A 719 7.08 3.55 0.81
CA VAL A 719 6.37 2.27 0.95
C VAL A 719 6.28 1.85 2.40
N CYS A 720 5.04 1.69 2.88
CA CYS A 720 4.74 1.14 4.20
C CYS A 720 3.87 -0.11 4.01
N ALA A 721 4.02 -1.09 4.87
CA ALA A 721 3.25 -2.32 4.80
C ALA A 721 2.29 -2.48 5.98
N GLU A 722 1.19 -3.15 5.75
CA GLU A 722 0.42 -3.81 6.80
C GLU A 722 0.88 -5.27 6.85
N ASP A 723 1.66 -5.61 7.86
CA ASP A 723 2.32 -6.89 8.06
C ASP A 723 1.92 -7.52 9.40
N LEU A 724 0.61 -7.52 9.68
CA LEU A 724 0.02 -8.09 10.88
C LEU A 724 -0.55 -9.50 10.65
N GLY A 725 -0.86 -10.20 11.73
CA GLY A 725 -1.46 -11.53 11.73
C GLY A 725 -0.42 -12.65 11.79
N MET A 726 -0.63 -13.73 11.05
CA MET A 726 0.29 -14.87 10.96
C MET A 726 1.44 -14.53 10.01
N VAL A 727 2.50 -13.92 10.55
CA VAL A 727 3.63 -13.41 9.78
C VAL A 727 4.73 -14.47 9.65
N PRO A 728 5.05 -14.98 8.44
CA PRO A 728 6.18 -15.88 8.25
C PRO A 728 7.53 -15.20 8.50
N ASP A 729 8.53 -15.96 8.90
CA ASP A 729 9.89 -15.46 9.17
C ASP A 729 10.54 -14.78 7.96
N CYS A 730 10.16 -15.17 6.74
CA CYS A 730 10.69 -14.57 5.51
C CYS A 730 10.21 -13.13 5.27
N VAL A 731 9.13 -12.69 5.90
CA VAL A 731 8.59 -11.33 5.69
C VAL A 731 9.56 -10.26 6.14
N PRO A 732 10.11 -10.29 7.37
CA PRO A 732 11.14 -9.34 7.78
C PRO A 732 12.36 -9.32 6.85
N TRP A 733 12.76 -10.46 6.27
CA TRP A 733 13.90 -10.52 5.34
C TRP A 733 13.63 -9.68 4.08
N VAL A 734 12.47 -9.84 3.48
CA VAL A 734 12.06 -9.06 2.29
C VAL A 734 11.87 -7.59 2.64
N MET A 735 11.22 -7.30 3.76
CA MET A 735 11.00 -5.92 4.22
C MET A 735 12.33 -5.17 4.43
N ASP A 736 13.32 -5.83 5.02
CA ASP A 736 14.65 -5.25 5.23
C ASP A 736 15.41 -5.07 3.90
N GLU A 737 15.38 -6.06 3.03
CA GLU A 737 16.04 -6.02 1.73
C GLU A 737 15.48 -4.89 0.83
N LEU A 738 14.16 -4.69 0.83
CA LEU A 738 13.49 -3.68 0.03
C LEU A 738 13.27 -2.36 0.77
N LYS A 739 13.71 -2.25 2.01
CA LYS A 739 13.58 -1.06 2.86
C LYS A 739 12.12 -0.59 3.04
N ILE A 740 11.19 -1.52 3.11
CA ILE A 740 9.77 -1.26 3.35
C ILE A 740 9.55 -1.02 4.85
N LEU A 741 8.74 0.01 5.20
CA LEU A 741 8.40 0.29 6.59
C LEU A 741 7.38 -0.73 7.11
N SER A 742 7.69 -1.35 8.23
CA SER A 742 6.77 -2.25 8.94
C SER A 742 5.73 -1.49 9.76
N LEU A 743 4.67 -2.18 10.18
CA LEU A 743 3.66 -1.65 11.10
C LEU A 743 3.90 -2.21 12.51
N GLU A 744 4.06 -1.34 13.50
CA GLU A 744 4.34 -1.71 14.89
C GLU A 744 3.20 -1.28 15.81
N LEU A 745 2.58 -2.27 16.46
CA LEU A 745 1.51 -2.12 17.45
C LEU A 745 1.95 -2.68 18.79
N GLN A 746 1.95 -1.87 19.84
CA GLN A 746 2.31 -2.34 21.19
C GLN A 746 1.36 -3.40 21.72
N SER A 747 0.07 -3.25 21.42
CA SER A 747 -0.98 -4.20 21.86
C SER A 747 -1.03 -5.49 21.05
N MET A 748 -0.35 -5.54 19.90
CA MET A 748 -0.32 -6.69 18.99
C MET A 748 1.11 -6.89 18.47
N PRO A 749 2.04 -7.35 19.31
CA PRO A 749 3.41 -7.61 18.89
C PRO A 749 3.46 -8.77 17.91
N LYS A 750 4.43 -8.73 17.00
CA LYS A 750 4.66 -9.78 15.99
C LYS A 750 5.22 -11.06 16.58
N ASP A 751 5.90 -10.97 17.72
CA ASP A 751 6.37 -12.12 18.49
C ASP A 751 5.20 -12.67 19.33
N PRO A 752 4.68 -13.87 19.03
CA PRO A 752 3.53 -14.43 19.74
C PRO A 752 3.82 -14.80 21.20
N THR A 753 5.09 -14.84 21.60
CA THR A 753 5.52 -15.11 22.98
C THR A 753 5.48 -13.88 23.88
N VAL A 754 5.29 -12.68 23.29
CA VAL A 754 5.27 -11.40 23.97
C VAL A 754 3.85 -10.85 23.96
N LYS A 755 3.31 -10.51 25.14
CA LYS A 755 1.95 -10.00 25.26
C LYS A 755 1.81 -8.54 24.84
N PHE A 756 2.80 -7.71 25.19
CA PHE A 756 2.88 -6.30 24.82
C PHE A 756 4.26 -5.98 24.25
N GLY A 757 4.30 -5.27 23.13
CA GLY A 757 5.56 -4.82 22.52
C GLY A 757 6.25 -3.74 23.36
N HIS A 758 7.56 -3.70 23.30
CA HIS A 758 8.36 -2.62 23.86
C HIS A 758 8.60 -1.55 22.80
N LEU A 759 8.01 -0.38 22.97
CA LEU A 759 8.11 0.73 22.00
C LEU A 759 9.56 1.14 21.69
N SER A 760 10.46 1.04 22.68
CA SER A 760 11.89 1.34 22.50
C SER A 760 12.63 0.37 21.58
N ARG A 761 12.03 -0.78 21.26
CA ARG A 761 12.59 -1.80 20.34
C ARG A 761 12.03 -1.72 18.92
N ASN A 762 11.12 -0.78 18.66
CA ASN A 762 10.61 -0.60 17.32
C ASN A 762 11.76 -0.29 16.36
N PRO A 763 11.80 -0.92 15.18
CA PRO A 763 12.79 -0.56 14.18
C PRO A 763 12.56 0.88 13.69
N TYR A 764 13.62 1.56 13.28
CA TYR A 764 13.48 2.91 12.72
C TYR A 764 12.60 2.91 11.46
N ARG A 765 12.81 1.96 10.55
CA ARG A 765 11.97 1.79 9.35
C ARG A 765 10.63 1.15 9.71
N SER A 766 9.82 1.90 10.45
CA SER A 766 8.48 1.45 10.83
C SER A 766 7.50 2.60 10.99
N VAL A 767 6.23 2.23 10.95
CA VAL A 767 5.10 3.06 11.35
C VAL A 767 4.61 2.55 12.71
N CYS A 768 4.70 3.38 13.73
CA CYS A 768 4.13 3.10 15.05
C CYS A 768 2.72 3.67 15.12
N THR A 769 1.78 2.92 15.64
CA THR A 769 0.43 3.39 15.95
C THR A 769 -0.08 2.74 17.24
N ILE A 770 -1.10 3.32 17.85
CA ILE A 770 -1.77 2.72 19.03
C ILE A 770 -2.82 1.74 18.53
N THR A 771 -3.66 2.15 17.59
CA THR A 771 -4.74 1.36 17.01
C THR A 771 -4.86 1.62 15.51
N SER A 772 -5.41 0.66 14.78
CA SER A 772 -5.80 0.83 13.38
C SER A 772 -7.32 0.95 13.26
N HIS A 773 -7.80 1.25 12.06
CA HIS A 773 -9.23 1.27 11.76
C HIS A 773 -9.93 -0.10 11.93
N ASP A 774 -9.17 -1.19 11.96
CA ASP A 774 -9.66 -2.57 12.16
C ASP A 774 -9.72 -2.99 13.64
N MET A 775 -9.28 -2.12 14.52
CA MET A 775 -9.16 -2.40 15.95
C MET A 775 -10.11 -1.51 16.78
N PRO A 776 -10.43 -1.91 18.01
CA PRO A 776 -10.98 -0.97 18.99
C PRO A 776 -10.07 0.25 19.15
N THR A 777 -10.64 1.43 19.34
CA THR A 777 -9.85 2.62 19.70
C THR A 777 -9.16 2.42 21.04
N LEU A 778 -8.20 3.26 21.40
CA LEU A 778 -7.49 3.19 22.69
C LEU A 778 -8.46 3.10 23.88
N ARG A 779 -9.51 3.92 23.88
CA ARG A 779 -10.53 3.94 24.93
C ARG A 779 -11.30 2.63 25.04
N MET A 780 -11.74 2.10 23.88
CA MET A 780 -12.43 0.81 23.84
C MET A 780 -11.51 -0.32 24.29
N TRP A 781 -10.31 -0.38 23.75
CA TRP A 781 -9.30 -1.39 24.12
C TRP A 781 -9.00 -1.38 25.61
N TRP A 782 -8.93 -0.18 26.23
CA TRP A 782 -8.68 -0.03 27.66
C TRP A 782 -9.77 -0.64 28.51
N ASP A 783 -11.03 -0.43 28.14
CA ASP A 783 -12.17 -0.79 28.98
C ASP A 783 -12.76 -2.18 28.67
N GLU A 784 -12.47 -2.77 27.49
CA GLU A 784 -13.04 -4.06 27.11
C GLU A 784 -12.47 -5.26 27.88
N ASN A 785 -11.26 -5.16 28.46
CA ASN A 785 -10.64 -6.24 29.21
C ASN A 785 -9.82 -5.68 30.37
N ILE A 786 -10.44 -5.62 31.54
CA ILE A 786 -9.88 -5.02 32.76
C ILE A 786 -8.62 -5.74 33.22
N SER A 787 -8.56 -7.06 33.14
CA SER A 787 -7.37 -7.85 33.54
C SER A 787 -6.16 -7.55 32.65
N ARG A 788 -6.38 -7.48 31.34
CA ARG A 788 -5.33 -7.14 30.36
C ARG A 788 -4.81 -5.71 30.59
N THR A 789 -5.70 -4.75 30.77
CA THR A 789 -5.31 -3.37 31.00
C THR A 789 -4.66 -3.14 32.35
N GLN A 790 -5.04 -3.88 33.38
CA GLN A 790 -4.34 -3.85 34.66
C GLN A 790 -2.89 -4.32 34.52
N GLU A 791 -2.66 -5.41 33.77
CA GLU A 791 -1.31 -5.89 33.49
C GLU A 791 -0.49 -4.89 32.68
N TYR A 792 -1.10 -4.30 31.64
CA TYR A 792 -0.48 -3.25 30.84
C TYR A 792 -0.10 -2.03 31.70
N TYR A 793 -1.00 -1.61 32.57
CA TYR A 793 -0.79 -0.49 33.50
C TYR A 793 0.42 -0.73 34.43
N ASN A 794 0.54 -1.95 34.98
CA ASN A 794 1.63 -2.29 35.86
C ASN A 794 2.96 -2.52 35.13
N THR A 795 2.95 -3.27 34.01
CA THR A 795 4.17 -3.75 33.34
C THR A 795 4.71 -2.82 32.29
N MET A 796 3.84 -2.13 31.54
CA MET A 796 4.24 -1.27 30.43
C MET A 796 4.25 0.20 30.80
N LEU A 797 3.32 0.64 31.64
CA LEU A 797 3.29 2.01 32.14
C LEU A 797 4.04 2.19 33.47
N TYR A 798 4.48 1.09 34.09
CA TYR A 798 5.24 1.08 35.37
C TYR A 798 4.51 1.80 36.50
N ARG A 799 3.19 1.56 36.61
CA ARG A 799 2.32 2.19 37.61
C ARG A 799 1.80 1.16 38.58
N GLU A 800 1.62 1.58 39.81
CA GLU A 800 1.10 0.77 40.91
C GLU A 800 -0.36 1.08 41.20
N GLY A 801 -1.06 0.14 41.83
CA GLY A 801 -2.47 0.27 42.18
C GLY A 801 -3.42 -0.12 41.07
N PRO A 802 -4.73 0.09 41.29
CA PRO A 802 -5.75 -0.25 40.26
C PRO A 802 -5.68 0.69 39.09
N ALA A 803 -5.74 0.12 37.88
CA ALA A 803 -5.86 0.90 36.65
C ALA A 803 -7.21 1.65 36.64
N PRO A 804 -7.23 2.95 36.34
CA PRO A 804 -8.47 3.72 36.31
C PRO A 804 -9.35 3.34 35.13
N HIS A 805 -10.65 3.26 35.36
CA HIS A 805 -11.68 3.06 34.34
C HIS A 805 -12.87 4.01 34.55
N PRO A 806 -13.41 4.59 33.48
CA PRO A 806 -12.93 4.57 32.11
C PRO A 806 -11.55 5.25 31.97
N LEU A 807 -10.89 5.10 30.80
CA LEU A 807 -9.58 5.68 30.52
C LEU A 807 -9.60 7.20 30.73
N PRO A 808 -8.86 7.77 31.70
CA PRO A 808 -8.82 9.22 31.89
C PRO A 808 -7.91 9.89 30.86
N GLY A 809 -8.19 11.15 30.56
CA GLY A 809 -7.45 11.92 29.53
C GLY A 809 -5.95 12.03 29.81
N TRP A 810 -5.55 12.23 31.06
CA TRP A 810 -4.14 12.31 31.42
C TRP A 810 -3.36 11.00 31.14
N LEU A 811 -4.02 9.84 31.29
CA LEU A 811 -3.40 8.55 31.05
C LEU A 811 -3.34 8.26 29.53
N ALA A 812 -4.36 8.63 28.80
CA ALA A 812 -4.32 8.64 27.33
C ALA A 812 -3.16 9.49 26.80
N ARG A 813 -2.95 10.67 27.38
CA ARG A 813 -1.82 11.56 27.05
C ARG A 813 -0.46 10.89 27.33
N ASP A 814 -0.31 10.19 28.47
CA ASP A 814 0.92 9.46 28.79
C ASP A 814 1.19 8.34 27.76
N ILE A 815 0.18 7.56 27.40
CA ILE A 815 0.29 6.50 26.39
C ILE A 815 0.71 7.07 25.03
N ILE A 816 0.10 8.15 24.59
CA ILE A 816 0.43 8.84 23.35
C ILE A 816 1.88 9.36 23.37
N ALA A 817 2.29 10.01 24.47
CA ALA A 817 3.64 10.52 24.63
C ALA A 817 4.70 9.40 24.49
N ARG A 818 4.43 8.23 25.06
CA ARG A 818 5.32 7.05 24.94
C ARG A 818 5.43 6.54 23.51
N HIS A 819 4.32 6.52 22.76
CA HIS A 819 4.34 6.12 21.36
C HIS A 819 5.11 7.13 20.48
N LEU A 820 4.90 8.43 20.71
CA LEU A 820 5.64 9.49 20.02
C LEU A 820 7.15 9.47 20.34
N ALA A 821 7.54 9.01 21.52
CA ALA A 821 8.94 8.87 21.90
C ALA A 821 9.63 7.65 21.26
N SER A 822 8.88 6.74 20.63
CA SER A 822 9.44 5.54 20.00
C SER A 822 10.46 5.88 18.91
N PRO A 823 11.39 4.96 18.57
CA PRO A 823 12.36 5.18 17.51
C PRO A 823 11.77 5.07 16.09
N SER A 824 10.52 4.67 15.92
CA SER A 824 9.86 4.54 14.62
C SER A 824 9.93 5.83 13.82
N MET A 825 10.20 5.75 12.52
CA MET A 825 10.24 6.89 11.61
C MET A 825 8.92 7.67 11.61
N LEU A 826 7.80 6.95 11.52
CA LEU A 826 6.46 7.54 11.54
C LEU A 826 5.72 7.08 12.80
N CYS A 827 5.05 8.00 13.47
CA CYS A 827 4.06 7.70 14.51
C CYS A 827 2.74 8.34 14.09
N ILE A 828 1.79 7.50 13.66
CA ILE A 828 0.52 7.96 13.08
C ILE A 828 -0.60 7.45 13.97
N LEU A 829 -1.37 8.38 14.54
CA LEU A 829 -2.45 8.08 15.48
C LEU A 829 -3.80 8.38 14.85
N SER A 830 -4.82 7.59 15.18
CA SER A 830 -6.19 7.92 14.75
C SER A 830 -6.66 9.23 15.37
N VAL A 831 -7.57 9.92 14.69
CA VAL A 831 -8.18 11.14 15.23
C VAL A 831 -8.90 10.87 16.55
N GLN A 832 -9.48 9.69 16.71
CA GLN A 832 -10.14 9.23 17.94
C GLN A 832 -9.13 9.10 19.10
N ASP A 833 -7.97 8.56 18.82
CA ASP A 833 -6.91 8.38 19.83
C ASP A 833 -6.31 9.73 20.24
N TRP A 834 -6.14 10.67 19.31
CA TRP A 834 -5.79 12.04 19.66
C TRP A 834 -6.84 12.70 20.56
N LEU A 835 -8.13 12.55 20.25
CA LEU A 835 -9.23 13.09 21.05
C LEU A 835 -9.33 12.45 22.43
N ALA A 836 -8.80 11.25 22.64
CA ALA A 836 -8.84 10.58 23.92
C ALA A 836 -8.18 11.36 25.07
N ILE A 837 -7.26 12.30 24.77
CA ILE A 837 -6.59 13.15 25.77
C ILE A 837 -7.49 14.19 26.42
N ASP A 838 -8.61 14.52 25.77
CA ASP A 838 -9.53 15.58 26.24
C ASP A 838 -10.91 14.99 26.54
N GLU A 839 -11.24 14.87 27.80
CA GLU A 839 -12.50 14.28 28.27
C GLU A 839 -13.76 15.08 27.90
N LYS A 840 -13.60 16.35 27.53
CA LYS A 840 -14.72 17.19 27.11
C LYS A 840 -14.98 17.12 25.61
N LEU A 841 -13.92 16.93 24.82
CA LEU A 841 -13.99 16.88 23.36
C LEU A 841 -14.27 15.51 22.80
N ARG A 842 -13.80 14.45 23.44
CA ARG A 842 -14.00 13.07 22.98
C ARG A 842 -15.47 12.67 23.03
N LEU A 843 -15.89 11.73 22.21
CA LEU A 843 -17.26 11.18 22.25
C LEU A 843 -17.57 10.63 23.65
N PRO A 844 -18.79 10.91 24.19
CA PRO A 844 -19.21 10.30 25.45
C PRO A 844 -19.21 8.78 25.41
N ASP A 845 -19.71 8.19 24.32
CA ASP A 845 -19.75 6.75 24.09
C ASP A 845 -18.53 6.31 23.26
N ALA A 846 -17.65 5.54 23.87
CA ALA A 846 -16.47 5.03 23.20
C ALA A 846 -16.78 4.05 22.06
N GLU A 847 -17.86 3.28 22.17
CA GLU A 847 -18.28 2.33 21.11
C GLU A 847 -18.60 3.04 19.79
N ALA A 848 -19.08 4.27 19.85
CA ALA A 848 -19.38 5.07 18.68
C ALA A 848 -18.13 5.54 17.90
N GLU A 849 -16.95 5.37 18.46
CA GLU A 849 -15.66 5.67 17.79
C GLU A 849 -15.22 4.59 16.80
N ARG A 850 -15.83 3.40 16.86
CA ARG A 850 -15.42 2.25 16.04
C ARG A 850 -15.61 2.49 14.56
N ILE A 851 -14.59 2.21 13.74
CA ILE A 851 -14.66 2.30 12.27
C ILE A 851 -15.06 0.98 11.67
N ASN A 852 -14.32 -0.08 11.97
CA ASN A 852 -14.55 -1.42 11.42
C ASN A 852 -14.59 -2.51 12.51
N ILE A 853 -15.32 -3.57 12.21
CA ILE A 853 -15.34 -4.83 12.97
C ILE A 853 -15.00 -5.95 11.98
N PRO A 854 -13.74 -6.38 11.84
CA PRO A 854 -13.32 -7.32 10.79
C PRO A 854 -14.04 -8.67 10.83
N ALA A 855 -14.49 -9.11 12.00
CA ALA A 855 -15.28 -10.34 12.16
C ALA A 855 -16.70 -10.23 11.58
N ASN A 856 -17.17 -9.02 11.31
CA ASN A 856 -18.49 -8.78 10.72
C ASN A 856 -18.36 -8.45 9.23
N PRO A 857 -18.63 -9.41 8.32
CA PRO A 857 -18.48 -9.18 6.88
C PRO A 857 -19.51 -8.20 6.30
N LYS A 858 -20.56 -7.87 7.06
CA LYS A 858 -21.61 -6.91 6.70
C LYS A 858 -21.57 -5.68 7.59
N HIS A 859 -20.35 -5.21 7.95
CA HIS A 859 -20.20 -4.00 8.76
C HIS A 859 -20.57 -2.77 7.92
N TYR A 860 -21.29 -1.83 8.55
CA TYR A 860 -21.62 -0.55 7.95
C TYR A 860 -20.55 0.49 8.32
N TRP A 861 -19.73 0.91 7.35
CA TRP A 861 -18.66 1.89 7.50
C TRP A 861 -19.26 3.30 7.49
N ARG A 862 -19.71 3.78 8.64
CA ARG A 862 -20.45 5.03 8.77
C ARG A 862 -19.95 5.95 9.87
N TYR A 863 -18.76 5.64 10.43
CA TYR A 863 -18.16 6.51 11.43
C TYR A 863 -17.96 7.92 10.86
N ARG A 864 -18.40 8.93 11.60
CA ARG A 864 -18.24 10.33 11.26
C ARG A 864 -17.79 11.10 12.48
N MET A 865 -16.83 12.00 12.32
CA MET A 865 -16.41 12.90 13.40
C MET A 865 -17.61 13.65 13.96
N HIS A 866 -17.73 13.73 15.28
CA HIS A 866 -18.81 14.47 15.94
C HIS A 866 -18.52 15.96 16.00
N LEU A 867 -17.22 16.35 16.00
CA LEU A 867 -16.78 17.74 15.94
C LEU A 867 -16.48 18.13 14.49
N SER A 868 -16.80 19.37 14.14
CA SER A 868 -16.34 19.93 12.87
C SER A 868 -14.85 20.27 12.92
N LEU A 869 -14.21 20.37 11.77
CA LEU A 869 -12.82 20.79 11.67
C LEU A 869 -12.64 22.23 12.17
N GLU A 870 -13.66 23.08 12.00
CA GLU A 870 -13.70 24.44 12.52
C GLU A 870 -13.74 24.46 14.06
N GLU A 871 -14.54 23.61 14.68
CA GLU A 871 -14.59 23.46 16.14
C GLU A 871 -13.25 22.96 16.71
N LEU A 872 -12.60 22.00 16.05
CA LEU A 872 -11.27 21.55 16.45
C LEU A 872 -10.23 22.65 16.33
N ALA A 873 -10.19 23.37 15.21
CA ALA A 873 -9.26 24.48 14.98
C ALA A 873 -9.47 25.63 15.97
N ALA A 874 -10.70 25.87 16.41
CA ALA A 874 -11.06 26.88 17.41
C ALA A 874 -10.62 26.49 18.82
N ASN A 875 -10.48 25.21 19.14
CA ASN A 875 -10.04 24.73 20.44
C ASN A 875 -8.52 24.86 20.59
N LYS A 876 -8.06 26.04 20.99
CA LYS A 876 -6.63 26.35 21.07
C LYS A 876 -5.87 25.53 22.10
N GLU A 877 -6.53 25.14 23.19
CA GLU A 877 -5.92 24.32 24.24
C GLU A 877 -5.62 22.91 23.72
N PHE A 878 -6.58 22.27 23.06
CA PHE A 878 -6.41 20.95 22.46
C PHE A 878 -5.33 20.95 21.37
N MET A 879 -5.35 21.95 20.48
CA MET A 879 -4.36 22.12 19.43
C MET A 879 -2.95 22.33 20.00
N ALA A 880 -2.82 23.12 21.06
CA ALA A 880 -1.54 23.31 21.76
C ALA A 880 -1.04 22.03 22.43
N ASN A 881 -1.93 21.23 23.01
CA ASN A 881 -1.59 19.94 23.61
C ASN A 881 -1.01 18.96 22.59
N ILE A 882 -1.60 18.89 21.38
CA ILE A 882 -1.07 18.06 20.29
C ILE A 882 0.31 18.58 19.88
N THR A 883 0.44 19.89 19.67
CA THR A 883 1.71 20.51 19.26
C THR A 883 2.83 20.22 20.25
N GLU A 884 2.54 20.33 21.55
CA GLU A 884 3.49 20.00 22.62
C GLU A 884 3.90 18.53 22.60
N LEU A 885 2.95 17.61 22.49
CA LEU A 885 3.23 16.16 22.42
C LEU A 885 4.09 15.80 21.21
N VAL A 886 3.81 16.38 20.05
CA VAL A 886 4.60 16.17 18.82
C VAL A 886 6.03 16.67 19.01
N ALA A 887 6.22 17.87 19.57
CA ALA A 887 7.53 18.44 19.83
C ALA A 887 8.31 17.65 20.88
N GLN A 888 7.68 17.22 21.98
CA GLN A 888 8.31 16.38 23.02
C GLN A 888 8.74 15.02 22.47
N GLY A 889 8.02 14.45 21.51
CA GLY A 889 8.39 13.24 20.81
C GLY A 889 9.55 13.42 19.81
N GLY A 890 10.02 14.64 19.58
CA GLY A 890 11.05 14.98 18.60
C GLY A 890 10.59 14.72 17.15
N ARG A 891 9.31 15.06 16.85
CA ARG A 891 8.66 14.70 15.57
C ARG A 891 8.12 15.91 14.78
N ASN A 892 8.60 17.09 15.06
CA ASN A 892 8.19 18.32 14.37
C ASN A 892 9.18 18.77 13.27
#